data_6af14a576e802236ddcc36dfd1c2ddee
#
_entry.id   6af14a576e802236ddcc36dfd1c2ddee
#
_cell.length_a   1.000
_cell.length_b   1.000
_cell.length_c   1.000
_cell.angle_alpha   90.00
_cell.angle_beta   90.00
_cell.angle_gamma   90.00
#
_symmetry.space_group_name_H-M   'P 1'
#
loop_
_entity.id
_entity.type
_entity.pdbx_description
1 polymer ?
#
loop_
_entity_poly.entity_id
_entity_poly.type
_entity_poly.pdbx_seq_one_letter_code
_entity_poly.pdbx_strand_id
1 'polypeptide(L)'
;MSFRLVVNYRARGDQENAIAELTRGIREGEQHQVLLGVTGSGKTFTMAKVIELMNRPALVLAHNKTLAAQLYHEFRSFFPDNAVDYFVSYYDYYQPEAYIPASDVYIEKESTINDELDKLRLAATKSLFERRDCVIVASVSCIYGLGSPEAYYGMLLMLEKGQKISRNQILSRLVEILYERNDGDFRRGTFRVRGDVIEVFPTYDDNAYRIELWGDEVESLAQIDPLLGQVKQTYQRLPIYPKTHYVMSQETKLEAMDSIRAELEWWREELQKQGKSIEAQRLHQRTMFDLEMIKEIGYCHGIENYSRHFSGRLPGEAPPTLLDYLPHDSIIFLDESHQTVPQLHGMYHGDRSRKEVLVAHGFRLPSALDNRPLTFEEFEHRVNQLVYVSATPGPYELTKSSGVVIEQIIRPTGLVDPTVEVRPVKGQVDDLLGEIRKRVEANQRVLVTTLTKRMAEDLAEYYSEVGVRCRYLHSEVTTFDRIRILRDLRRGEFDVLVGINLLREGLDLPEVSLVAILDADKEGFLRSWGALIQTIGRAARHVEGHAILYGDVMTDSMRKALAETGRRRAVQLAYNEQNHIIPQSIVKPIDMSLVAVAEGDYVTVPLESDDEVETLTPEQRLKFIGELEESMRQAARKFEFEKAAQLRDRVKALKAVAVA
;
A
#
# COMPACT_ATOMS: atom_id res chain seq x y z
N MET A 1 -2.37 28.93 0.66
CA MET A 1 -0.89 28.80 0.69
C MET A 1 -0.47 28.18 -0.62
N SER A 2 0.76 28.44 -1.10
CA SER A 2 1.28 27.86 -2.35
C SER A 2 2.36 26.83 -2.03
N PHE A 3 2.50 25.83 -2.89
CA PHE A 3 3.62 24.89 -2.79
C PHE A 3 4.94 25.61 -3.02
N ARG A 4 5.94 25.25 -2.23
CA ARG A 4 7.31 25.74 -2.34
C ARG A 4 8.29 24.58 -2.25
N LEU A 5 8.86 24.22 -3.39
CA LEU A 5 9.89 23.19 -3.47
C LEU A 5 11.24 23.70 -2.95
N VAL A 6 11.82 23.00 -1.97
CA VAL A 6 13.12 23.34 -1.37
C VAL A 6 14.13 22.27 -1.76
N VAL A 7 14.95 22.57 -2.77
CA VAL A 7 16.00 21.66 -3.29
C VAL A 7 17.24 22.44 -3.68
N ASN A 8 18.41 21.80 -3.60
CA ASN A 8 19.73 22.39 -3.94
C ASN A 8 20.16 22.10 -5.38
N TYR A 9 19.30 21.50 -6.19
CA TYR A 9 19.61 21.11 -7.58
C TYR A 9 18.46 21.50 -8.52
N ARG A 10 18.79 21.51 -9.82
CA ARG A 10 17.83 21.83 -10.89
C ARG A 10 17.49 20.58 -11.67
N ALA A 11 16.37 20.63 -12.41
CA ALA A 11 16.03 19.61 -13.38
C ALA A 11 17.17 19.43 -14.40
N ARG A 12 17.41 18.20 -14.84
CA ARG A 12 18.45 17.86 -15.82
C ARG A 12 17.96 16.75 -16.75
N GLY A 13 18.52 16.71 -17.95
CA GLY A 13 18.17 15.72 -18.95
C GLY A 13 16.70 15.76 -19.31
N ASP A 14 16.05 14.60 -19.33
CA ASP A 14 14.64 14.47 -19.71
C ASP A 14 13.67 15.08 -18.68
N GLN A 15 14.14 15.39 -17.45
CA GLN A 15 13.26 15.93 -16.40
C GLN A 15 12.61 17.25 -16.81
N GLU A 16 13.33 18.15 -17.49
CA GLU A 16 12.79 19.44 -17.92
C GLU A 16 11.64 19.25 -18.90
N ASN A 17 11.83 18.38 -19.90
CA ASN A 17 10.81 18.06 -20.89
C ASN A 17 9.62 17.32 -20.25
N ALA A 18 9.89 16.33 -19.39
CA ALA A 18 8.85 15.56 -18.71
C ALA A 18 7.98 16.47 -17.82
N ILE A 19 8.57 17.40 -17.07
CA ILE A 19 7.86 18.39 -16.27
C ILE A 19 6.98 19.29 -17.15
N ALA A 20 7.53 19.78 -18.27
CA ALA A 20 6.81 20.66 -19.19
C ALA A 20 5.62 19.96 -19.83
N GLU A 21 5.81 18.72 -20.32
CA GLU A 21 4.76 17.95 -20.98
C GLU A 21 3.67 17.53 -20.00
N LEU A 22 3.99 17.00 -18.83
CA LEU A 22 3.02 16.66 -17.79
C LEU A 22 2.20 17.88 -17.37
N THR A 23 2.88 19.01 -17.13
CA THR A 23 2.23 20.25 -16.72
C THR A 23 1.29 20.79 -17.79
N ARG A 24 1.69 20.68 -19.07
CA ARG A 24 0.86 21.07 -20.21
C ARG A 24 -0.40 20.20 -20.29
N GLY A 25 -0.24 18.86 -20.28
CA GLY A 25 -1.37 17.94 -20.38
C GLY A 25 -2.36 18.11 -19.22
N ILE A 26 -1.87 18.33 -17.97
CA ILE A 26 -2.73 18.62 -16.83
C ILE A 26 -3.53 19.92 -17.06
N ARG A 27 -2.88 20.99 -17.59
CA ARG A 27 -3.58 22.26 -17.89
C ARG A 27 -4.57 22.16 -19.04
N GLU A 28 -4.31 21.31 -20.01
CA GLU A 28 -5.19 21.02 -21.15
C GLU A 28 -6.35 20.08 -20.77
N GLY A 29 -6.35 19.55 -19.54
CA GLY A 29 -7.42 18.69 -19.03
C GLY A 29 -7.29 17.22 -19.41
N GLU A 30 -6.10 16.77 -19.80
CA GLU A 30 -5.84 15.34 -20.04
C GLU A 30 -6.09 14.54 -18.77
N GLN A 31 -6.93 13.52 -18.87
CA GLN A 31 -7.30 12.69 -17.72
C GLN A 31 -6.23 11.65 -17.39
N HIS A 32 -5.49 11.16 -18.39
CA HIS A 32 -4.53 10.07 -18.22
C HIS A 32 -3.22 10.41 -18.91
N GLN A 33 -2.14 10.44 -18.16
CA GLN A 33 -0.79 10.65 -18.68
C GLN A 33 0.15 9.55 -18.15
N VAL A 34 1.13 9.15 -18.94
CA VAL A 34 2.12 8.13 -18.56
C VAL A 34 3.51 8.76 -18.52
N LEU A 35 4.15 8.72 -17.36
CA LEU A 35 5.57 9.01 -17.17
C LEU A 35 6.36 7.70 -17.13
N LEU A 36 7.05 7.38 -18.22
CA LEU A 36 7.99 6.27 -18.28
C LEU A 36 9.32 6.75 -17.69
N GLY A 37 9.54 6.51 -16.41
CA GLY A 37 10.74 6.92 -15.73
C GLY A 37 11.58 5.74 -15.27
N VAL A 38 12.82 5.62 -15.77
CA VAL A 38 13.71 4.54 -15.33
C VAL A 38 14.13 4.71 -13.87
N THR A 39 14.56 3.63 -13.25
CA THR A 39 15.06 3.66 -11.88
C THR A 39 16.26 4.62 -11.77
N GLY A 40 16.19 5.56 -10.83
CA GLY A 40 17.24 6.55 -10.62
C GLY A 40 17.19 7.79 -11.54
N SER A 41 16.17 7.94 -12.40
CA SER A 41 15.97 9.15 -13.20
C SER A 41 15.42 10.36 -12.44
N GLY A 42 15.01 10.17 -11.17
CA GLY A 42 14.44 11.24 -10.33
C GLY A 42 12.95 11.47 -10.55
N LYS A 43 12.16 10.40 -10.74
CA LYS A 43 10.70 10.46 -10.90
C LYS A 43 10.01 11.26 -9.79
N THR A 44 10.41 11.03 -8.52
CA THR A 44 9.82 11.73 -7.36
C THR A 44 10.04 13.25 -7.44
N PHE A 45 11.23 13.68 -7.89
CA PHE A 45 11.52 15.11 -8.12
C PHE A 45 10.63 15.69 -9.23
N THR A 46 10.44 14.94 -10.33
CA THR A 46 9.56 15.35 -11.43
C THR A 46 8.12 15.52 -10.95
N MET A 47 7.59 14.55 -10.18
CA MET A 47 6.27 14.67 -9.56
C MET A 47 6.17 15.91 -8.65
N ALA A 48 7.16 16.10 -7.77
CA ALA A 48 7.20 17.26 -6.87
C ALA A 48 7.20 18.59 -7.64
N LYS A 49 7.97 18.66 -8.73
CA LYS A 49 8.03 19.86 -9.57
C LYS A 49 6.70 20.14 -10.29
N VAL A 50 6.02 19.12 -10.77
CA VAL A 50 4.67 19.23 -11.34
C VAL A 50 3.67 19.72 -10.28
N ILE A 51 3.71 19.17 -9.07
CA ILE A 51 2.84 19.61 -7.95
C ILE A 51 3.06 21.09 -7.64
N GLU A 52 4.32 21.53 -7.55
CA GLU A 52 4.66 22.94 -7.33
C GLU A 52 4.08 23.84 -8.42
N LEU A 53 4.30 23.49 -9.70
CA LEU A 53 3.87 24.29 -10.85
C LEU A 53 2.35 24.34 -11.04
N MET A 54 1.67 23.27 -10.68
CA MET A 54 0.20 23.21 -10.74
C MET A 54 -0.46 23.85 -9.52
N ASN A 55 0.22 23.87 -8.40
CA ASN A 55 -0.26 24.43 -7.13
C ASN A 55 -1.64 23.88 -6.71
N ARG A 56 -1.84 22.59 -6.84
CA ARG A 56 -3.08 21.84 -6.55
C ARG A 56 -2.78 20.71 -5.57
N PRO A 57 -3.74 20.33 -4.70
CA PRO A 57 -3.59 19.15 -3.83
C PRO A 57 -3.23 17.92 -4.65
N ALA A 58 -2.41 17.06 -4.08
CA ALA A 58 -1.97 15.85 -4.75
C ALA A 58 -2.11 14.61 -3.86
N LEU A 59 -2.49 13.49 -4.48
CA LEU A 59 -2.43 12.17 -3.89
C LEU A 59 -1.37 11.35 -4.63
N VAL A 60 -0.42 10.79 -3.90
CA VAL A 60 0.60 9.88 -4.43
C VAL A 60 0.33 8.49 -3.90
N LEU A 61 -0.08 7.58 -4.78
CA LEU A 61 -0.41 6.19 -4.45
C LEU A 61 0.77 5.27 -4.72
N ALA A 62 1.11 4.46 -3.72
CA ALA A 62 2.09 3.39 -3.81
C ALA A 62 1.45 2.03 -3.52
N HIS A 63 1.97 0.97 -4.13
CA HIS A 63 1.41 -0.37 -3.98
C HIS A 63 1.67 -1.02 -2.61
N ASN A 64 2.60 -0.50 -1.80
CA ASN A 64 2.85 -0.99 -0.44
C ASN A 64 3.28 0.13 0.52
N LYS A 65 3.25 -0.15 1.85
CA LYS A 65 3.60 0.81 2.90
C LYS A 65 5.05 1.27 2.85
N THR A 66 5.99 0.36 2.52
CA THR A 66 7.43 0.66 2.51
C THR A 66 7.76 1.70 1.43
N LEU A 67 7.22 1.53 0.22
CA LEU A 67 7.37 2.50 -0.86
C LEU A 67 6.67 3.81 -0.52
N ALA A 68 5.45 3.74 0.05
CA ALA A 68 4.73 4.92 0.51
C ALA A 68 5.53 5.69 1.57
N ALA A 69 6.15 5.01 2.54
CA ALA A 69 7.01 5.64 3.55
C ALA A 69 8.23 6.33 2.93
N GLN A 70 8.89 5.68 1.98
CA GLN A 70 10.01 6.28 1.25
C GLN A 70 9.57 7.57 0.53
N LEU A 71 8.47 7.51 -0.24
CA LEU A 71 7.92 8.66 -0.94
C LEU A 71 7.51 9.78 0.03
N TYR A 72 6.88 9.43 1.16
CA TYR A 72 6.51 10.40 2.20
C TYR A 72 7.72 11.17 2.70
N HIS A 73 8.83 10.48 3.02
CA HIS A 73 10.06 11.13 3.47
C HIS A 73 10.68 12.01 2.37
N GLU A 74 10.69 11.54 1.11
CA GLU A 74 11.18 12.32 -0.02
C GLU A 74 10.34 13.60 -0.22
N PHE A 75 9.00 13.48 -0.29
CA PHE A 75 8.11 14.64 -0.45
C PHE A 75 8.18 15.60 0.73
N ARG A 76 8.29 15.10 1.96
CA ARG A 76 8.46 15.95 3.14
C ARG A 76 9.76 16.74 3.12
N SER A 77 10.84 16.15 2.58
CA SER A 77 12.09 16.88 2.38
C SER A 77 11.98 17.93 1.28
N PHE A 78 11.18 17.68 0.24
CA PHE A 78 10.93 18.62 -0.86
C PHE A 78 10.03 19.78 -0.46
N PHE A 79 9.05 19.54 0.42
CA PHE A 79 8.02 20.50 0.84
C PHE A 79 8.00 20.69 2.36
N PRO A 80 9.08 21.20 2.98
CA PRO A 80 9.17 21.29 4.45
C PRO A 80 8.15 22.27 5.06
N ASP A 81 7.66 23.26 4.29
CA ASP A 81 6.72 24.28 4.74
C ASP A 81 5.25 23.96 4.37
N ASN A 82 5.03 22.94 3.54
CA ASN A 82 3.69 22.51 3.11
C ASN A 82 3.21 21.28 3.87
N ALA A 83 1.93 20.95 3.77
CA ALA A 83 1.39 19.74 4.38
C ALA A 83 1.78 18.52 3.52
N VAL A 84 2.58 17.65 4.08
CA VAL A 84 2.87 16.33 3.51
C VAL A 84 2.45 15.31 4.54
N ASP A 85 1.45 14.51 4.22
CA ASP A 85 0.82 13.58 5.14
C ASP A 85 0.89 12.14 4.62
N TYR A 86 0.78 11.19 5.55
CA TYR A 86 0.93 9.77 5.29
C TYR A 86 -0.38 9.02 5.59
N PHE A 87 -0.91 8.29 4.61
CA PHE A 87 -2.17 7.58 4.73
C PHE A 87 -2.06 6.12 4.28
N VAL A 88 -1.77 5.24 5.22
CA VAL A 88 -1.65 3.79 4.98
C VAL A 88 -2.55 3.01 5.94
N SER A 89 -2.62 1.70 5.82
CA SER A 89 -3.31 0.87 6.82
C SER A 89 -2.68 1.06 8.20
N TYR A 90 -3.48 1.28 9.23
CA TYR A 90 -3.05 1.53 10.61
C TYR A 90 -2.88 0.27 11.45
N TYR A 91 -2.98 -0.91 10.85
CA TYR A 91 -2.77 -2.17 11.55
C TYR A 91 -1.30 -2.57 11.54
N ASP A 92 -0.75 -2.94 12.70
CA ASP A 92 0.54 -3.62 12.83
C ASP A 92 0.40 -5.10 12.50
N TYR A 93 -0.71 -5.69 12.93
CA TYR A 93 -1.11 -7.03 12.58
C TYR A 93 -2.58 -7.02 12.17
N TYR A 94 -2.91 -7.73 11.11
CA TYR A 94 -4.28 -7.88 10.65
C TYR A 94 -4.53 -9.27 10.10
N GLN A 95 -5.40 -10.02 10.80
CA GLN A 95 -5.97 -11.27 10.34
C GLN A 95 -7.44 -11.03 10.05
N PRO A 96 -7.87 -11.08 8.78
CA PRO A 96 -9.28 -10.90 8.45
C PRO A 96 -10.12 -12.05 8.96
N GLU A 97 -11.34 -11.73 9.38
CA GLU A 97 -12.35 -12.74 9.68
C GLU A 97 -12.63 -13.61 8.45
N ALA A 98 -12.59 -14.91 8.61
CA ALA A 98 -12.84 -15.86 7.53
C ALA A 98 -13.52 -17.14 8.04
N TYR A 99 -14.19 -17.83 7.14
CA TYR A 99 -14.74 -19.16 7.43
C TYR A 99 -14.38 -20.13 6.30
N ILE A 100 -13.90 -21.32 6.69
CA ILE A 100 -13.49 -22.38 5.77
C ILE A 100 -14.51 -23.52 5.86
N PRO A 101 -15.49 -23.56 4.95
CA PRO A 101 -16.58 -24.56 5.03
C PRO A 101 -16.11 -26.01 4.99
N ALA A 102 -15.01 -26.29 4.27
CA ALA A 102 -14.48 -27.64 4.11
C ALA A 102 -13.97 -28.27 5.42
N SER A 103 -13.50 -27.47 6.35
CA SER A 103 -12.95 -27.90 7.66
C SER A 103 -13.82 -27.44 8.84
N ASP A 104 -14.91 -26.70 8.60
CA ASP A 104 -15.74 -26.04 9.61
C ASP A 104 -14.91 -25.16 10.58
N VAL A 105 -13.90 -24.44 10.04
CA VAL A 105 -13.01 -23.58 10.83
C VAL A 105 -13.42 -22.13 10.65
N TYR A 106 -13.78 -21.49 11.76
CA TYR A 106 -13.98 -20.04 11.81
C TYR A 106 -12.70 -19.37 12.32
N ILE A 107 -12.20 -18.42 11.55
CA ILE A 107 -11.05 -17.59 11.89
C ILE A 107 -11.60 -16.25 12.36
N GLU A 108 -11.36 -15.93 13.63
CA GLU A 108 -11.75 -14.65 14.18
C GLU A 108 -10.85 -13.53 13.66
N LYS A 109 -11.43 -12.33 13.52
CA LYS A 109 -10.64 -11.15 13.18
C LYS A 109 -9.70 -10.82 14.34
N GLU A 110 -8.40 -10.79 14.06
CA GLU A 110 -7.40 -10.25 14.96
C GLU A 110 -6.74 -9.01 14.33
N SER A 111 -6.56 -7.98 15.12
CA SER A 111 -5.87 -6.77 14.66
C SER A 111 -5.24 -6.02 15.81
N THR A 112 -4.03 -5.51 15.57
CA THR A 112 -3.34 -4.58 16.46
C THR A 112 -3.23 -3.24 15.75
N ILE A 113 -3.75 -2.19 16.39
CA ILE A 113 -3.73 -0.83 15.83
C ILE A 113 -2.42 -0.16 16.24
N ASN A 114 -1.79 0.51 15.29
CA ASN A 114 -0.65 1.38 15.52
C ASN A 114 -1.14 2.82 15.71
N ASP A 115 -1.03 3.34 16.93
CA ASP A 115 -1.52 4.67 17.29
C ASP A 115 -0.84 5.80 16.51
N GLU A 116 0.44 5.63 16.12
CA GLU A 116 1.14 6.62 15.29
C GLU A 116 0.63 6.64 13.85
N LEU A 117 0.36 5.47 13.26
CA LEU A 117 -0.23 5.40 11.92
C LEU A 117 -1.67 5.91 11.92
N ASP A 118 -2.45 5.66 12.97
CA ASP A 118 -3.80 6.21 13.11
C ASP A 118 -3.77 7.72 13.22
N LYS A 119 -2.86 8.29 14.02
CA LYS A 119 -2.60 9.73 14.09
C LYS A 119 -2.31 10.32 12.70
N LEU A 120 -1.40 9.71 11.94
CA LEU A 120 -1.02 10.20 10.62
C LEU A 120 -2.20 10.17 9.63
N ARG A 121 -3.07 9.17 9.70
CA ARG A 121 -4.29 9.09 8.89
C ARG A 121 -5.28 10.22 9.22
N LEU A 122 -5.50 10.47 10.50
CA LEU A 122 -6.37 11.54 10.96
C LEU A 122 -5.79 12.93 10.64
N ALA A 123 -4.46 13.08 10.73
CA ALA A 123 -3.77 14.30 10.29
C ALA A 123 -3.95 14.54 8.79
N ALA A 124 -3.86 13.50 7.96
CA ALA A 124 -4.06 13.61 6.51
C ALA A 124 -5.45 14.13 6.15
N THR A 125 -6.51 13.59 6.75
CA THR A 125 -7.88 14.08 6.50
C THR A 125 -8.10 15.49 7.04
N LYS A 126 -7.52 15.83 8.19
CA LYS A 126 -7.52 17.21 8.70
C LYS A 126 -6.86 18.17 7.71
N SER A 127 -5.67 17.82 7.19
CA SER A 127 -4.96 18.66 6.22
C SER A 127 -5.79 18.91 4.96
N LEU A 128 -6.53 17.92 4.46
CA LEU A 128 -7.40 18.05 3.30
C LEU A 128 -8.56 19.03 3.52
N PHE A 129 -9.05 19.16 4.76
CA PHE A 129 -10.08 20.16 5.10
C PHE A 129 -9.53 21.56 5.30
N GLU A 130 -8.32 21.69 5.84
CA GLU A 130 -7.80 22.99 6.26
C GLU A 130 -6.88 23.64 5.22
N ARG A 131 -6.28 22.86 4.31
CA ARG A 131 -5.22 23.31 3.41
C ARG A 131 -5.45 22.89 1.97
N ARG A 132 -4.96 23.73 1.06
CA ARG A 132 -4.93 23.45 -0.38
C ARG A 132 -3.55 23.02 -0.87
N ASP A 133 -2.52 23.29 -0.08
CA ASP A 133 -1.13 22.97 -0.35
C ASP A 133 -0.71 21.66 0.36
N CYS A 134 -1.45 20.59 0.09
CA CYS A 134 -1.25 19.28 0.72
C CYS A 134 -0.89 18.19 -0.30
N VAL A 135 0.06 17.35 0.07
CA VAL A 135 0.44 16.11 -0.61
C VAL A 135 0.14 14.95 0.32
N ILE A 136 -0.78 14.08 -0.08
CA ILE A 136 -1.06 12.86 0.67
C ILE A 136 -0.32 11.71 -0.01
N VAL A 137 0.55 11.04 0.73
CA VAL A 137 1.19 9.80 0.26
C VAL A 137 0.47 8.62 0.87
N ALA A 138 -0.11 7.77 0.04
CA ALA A 138 -0.97 6.70 0.49
C ALA A 138 -0.60 5.34 -0.11
N SER A 139 -0.98 4.26 0.61
CA SER A 139 -1.05 2.93 0.00
C SER A 139 -2.45 2.68 -0.55
N VAL A 140 -2.66 1.55 -1.23
CA VAL A 140 -3.99 1.15 -1.74
C VAL A 140 -5.07 1.04 -0.66
N SER A 141 -4.72 1.09 0.62
CA SER A 141 -5.70 1.19 1.71
C SER A 141 -6.59 2.43 1.63
N CYS A 142 -6.22 3.44 0.85
CA CYS A 142 -7.01 4.65 0.63
C CYS A 142 -8.34 4.42 -0.10
N ILE A 143 -8.52 3.28 -0.80
CA ILE A 143 -9.77 2.91 -1.47
C ILE A 143 -10.72 2.11 -0.56
N TYR A 144 -10.31 1.80 0.68
CA TYR A 144 -11.19 1.16 1.67
C TYR A 144 -12.13 2.16 2.32
N GLY A 145 -13.28 1.66 2.76
CA GLY A 145 -14.29 2.45 3.42
C GLY A 145 -13.76 3.27 4.59
N LEU A 146 -14.12 4.53 4.62
CA LEU A 146 -13.84 5.52 5.64
C LEU A 146 -15.17 6.14 6.07
N GLY A 147 -15.23 6.89 7.17
CA GLY A 147 -16.40 7.70 7.49
C GLY A 147 -16.64 8.75 6.40
N SER A 148 -17.91 9.20 6.21
CA SER A 148 -18.17 10.22 5.19
C SER A 148 -17.53 11.55 5.56
N PRO A 149 -17.00 12.32 4.57
CA PRO A 149 -16.44 13.64 4.81
C PRO A 149 -17.45 14.58 5.45
N GLU A 150 -18.71 14.51 5.02
CA GLU A 150 -19.80 15.37 5.51
C GLU A 150 -20.11 15.08 6.98
N ALA A 151 -20.21 13.81 7.36
CA ALA A 151 -20.45 13.40 8.74
C ALA A 151 -19.26 13.77 9.63
N TYR A 152 -18.03 13.52 9.18
CA TYR A 152 -16.82 13.85 9.93
C TYR A 152 -16.68 15.35 10.14
N TYR A 153 -16.88 16.16 9.09
CA TYR A 153 -16.84 17.63 9.18
C TYR A 153 -18.03 18.20 9.97
N GLY A 154 -19.22 17.66 9.80
CA GLY A 154 -20.43 18.09 10.53
C GLY A 154 -20.36 17.84 12.04
N MET A 155 -19.52 16.90 12.47
CA MET A 155 -19.30 16.61 13.88
C MET A 155 -18.18 17.46 14.53
N LEU A 156 -17.52 18.32 13.75
CA LEU A 156 -16.46 19.22 14.21
C LEU A 156 -16.94 20.13 15.37
N LEU A 157 -16.15 20.24 16.43
CA LEU A 157 -16.32 21.25 17.45
C LEU A 157 -15.53 22.50 17.06
N MET A 158 -16.22 23.52 16.56
CA MET A 158 -15.62 24.82 16.26
C MET A 158 -15.77 25.74 17.47
N LEU A 159 -14.66 26.29 17.95
CA LEU A 159 -14.62 27.27 19.01
C LEU A 159 -13.98 28.57 18.51
N GLU A 160 -14.57 29.72 18.93
CA GLU A 160 -14.04 31.04 18.63
C GLU A 160 -13.82 31.84 19.93
N LYS A 161 -12.76 32.64 19.99
CA LYS A 161 -12.50 33.52 21.10
C LYS A 161 -13.64 34.55 21.22
N GLY A 162 -14.20 34.71 22.44
CA GLY A 162 -15.35 35.54 22.70
C GLY A 162 -16.72 34.87 22.43
N GLN A 163 -16.72 33.60 22.00
CA GLN A 163 -17.94 32.83 21.79
C GLN A 163 -18.63 32.55 23.13
N LYS A 164 -19.96 32.79 23.19
CA LYS A 164 -20.77 32.38 24.32
C LYS A 164 -21.21 30.93 24.21
N ILE A 165 -20.63 30.09 25.04
CA ILE A 165 -20.89 28.65 25.12
C ILE A 165 -20.56 28.16 26.53
N SER A 166 -21.48 27.41 27.14
CA SER A 166 -21.25 26.90 28.47
C SER A 166 -20.22 25.75 28.47
N ARG A 167 -19.48 25.63 29.58
CA ARG A 167 -18.56 24.52 29.79
C ARG A 167 -19.19 23.13 29.51
N ASN A 168 -20.41 22.93 30.01
CA ASN A 168 -21.13 21.66 29.85
C ASN A 168 -21.45 21.35 28.38
N GLN A 169 -21.79 22.36 27.57
CA GLN A 169 -21.99 22.17 26.14
C GLN A 169 -20.70 21.72 25.44
N ILE A 170 -19.54 22.32 25.77
CA ILE A 170 -18.25 21.88 25.24
C ILE A 170 -17.96 20.42 25.62
N LEU A 171 -18.15 20.08 26.91
CA LEU A 171 -17.91 18.72 27.41
C LEU A 171 -18.83 17.69 26.73
N SER A 172 -20.13 18.01 26.62
CA SER A 172 -21.08 17.14 25.88
C SER A 172 -20.65 16.93 24.44
N ARG A 173 -20.22 18.00 23.76
CA ARG A 173 -19.77 17.90 22.36
C ARG A 173 -18.48 17.09 22.23
N LEU A 174 -17.53 17.21 23.17
CA LEU A 174 -16.32 16.39 23.17
C LEU A 174 -16.64 14.90 23.33
N VAL A 175 -17.58 14.55 24.21
CA VAL A 175 -18.04 13.16 24.37
C VAL A 175 -18.76 12.66 23.12
N GLU A 176 -19.58 13.51 22.48
CA GLU A 176 -20.29 13.18 21.25
C GLU A 176 -19.34 12.87 20.09
N ILE A 177 -18.21 13.58 20.02
CA ILE A 177 -17.15 13.33 19.04
C ILE A 177 -16.10 12.31 19.53
N LEU A 178 -16.49 11.50 20.51
CA LEU A 178 -15.82 10.31 21.02
C LEU A 178 -14.54 10.55 21.85
N TYR A 179 -14.29 11.77 22.36
CA TYR A 179 -13.22 12.00 23.35
C TYR A 179 -13.64 11.48 24.71
N GLU A 180 -12.70 10.88 25.40
CA GLU A 180 -12.90 10.35 26.77
C GLU A 180 -12.40 11.35 27.79
N ARG A 181 -13.18 11.56 28.88
CA ARG A 181 -12.69 12.34 29.99
C ARG A 181 -11.70 11.52 30.83
N ASN A 182 -10.49 12.01 30.96
CA ASN A 182 -9.49 11.42 31.81
C ASN A 182 -8.64 12.51 32.47
N ASP A 183 -8.94 12.81 33.74
CA ASP A 183 -8.25 13.86 34.49
C ASP A 183 -6.89 13.39 35.03
N GLY A 184 -6.62 12.09 35.07
CA GLY A 184 -5.39 11.47 35.60
C GLY A 184 -4.35 11.14 34.53
N ASP A 185 -4.78 10.47 33.46
CA ASP A 185 -3.92 10.06 32.35
C ASP A 185 -4.28 10.84 31.08
N PHE A 186 -3.51 11.90 30.80
CA PHE A 186 -3.76 12.80 29.67
C PHE A 186 -3.03 12.29 28.43
N ARG A 187 -3.73 11.45 27.68
CA ARG A 187 -3.25 10.82 26.43
C ARG A 187 -4.06 11.26 25.23
N ARG A 188 -3.59 10.94 24.02
CA ARG A 188 -4.32 11.21 22.77
C ARG A 188 -5.74 10.64 22.82
N GLY A 189 -6.71 11.42 22.33
CA GLY A 189 -8.13 11.06 22.33
C GLY A 189 -8.81 11.26 23.69
N THR A 190 -8.16 11.97 24.65
CA THR A 190 -8.76 12.31 25.94
C THR A 190 -8.85 13.83 26.13
N PHE A 191 -9.73 14.23 27.05
CA PHE A 191 -9.75 15.59 27.58
C PHE A 191 -9.76 15.57 29.10
N ARG A 192 -9.25 16.64 29.70
CA ARG A 192 -9.30 16.84 31.16
C ARG A 192 -9.85 18.22 31.50
N VAL A 193 -10.41 18.36 32.70
CA VAL A 193 -11.07 19.58 33.14
C VAL A 193 -10.55 19.99 34.50
N ARG A 194 -10.12 21.25 34.63
CA ARG A 194 -9.66 21.84 35.91
C ARG A 194 -10.28 23.23 36.07
N GLY A 195 -11.37 23.32 36.82
CA GLY A 195 -12.14 24.57 36.96
C GLY A 195 -12.74 24.99 35.62
N ASP A 196 -12.40 26.18 35.13
CA ASP A 196 -12.86 26.75 33.88
C ASP A 196 -11.90 26.49 32.71
N VAL A 197 -10.89 25.63 32.93
CA VAL A 197 -9.93 25.22 31.91
C VAL A 197 -10.24 23.81 31.43
N ILE A 198 -10.40 23.66 30.13
CA ILE A 198 -10.56 22.38 29.41
C ILE A 198 -9.31 22.16 28.57
N GLU A 199 -8.66 21.03 28.72
CA GLU A 199 -7.56 20.64 27.85
C GLU A 199 -7.94 19.39 27.06
N VAL A 200 -7.73 19.43 25.76
CA VAL A 200 -8.06 18.35 24.82
C VAL A 200 -6.79 17.88 24.13
N PHE A 201 -6.48 16.59 24.21
CA PHE A 201 -5.36 16.02 23.45
C PHE A 201 -5.92 15.30 22.22
N PRO A 202 -5.87 15.92 21.03
CA PRO A 202 -6.43 15.34 19.83
C PRO A 202 -5.67 14.10 19.37
N THR A 203 -6.35 13.23 18.62
CA THR A 203 -5.73 12.00 18.08
C THR A 203 -4.81 12.26 16.91
N TYR A 204 -4.96 13.39 16.22
CA TYR A 204 -4.25 13.78 14.99
C TYR A 204 -3.06 14.72 15.20
N ASP A 205 -2.70 15.07 16.44
CA ASP A 205 -1.62 16.02 16.75
C ASP A 205 -0.76 15.52 17.91
N ASP A 206 0.47 15.98 18.00
CA ASP A 206 1.38 15.74 19.12
C ASP A 206 1.23 16.79 20.23
N ASN A 207 0.47 17.84 19.98
CA ASN A 207 0.18 18.90 20.92
C ASN A 207 -1.28 18.85 21.38
N ALA A 208 -1.54 19.35 22.58
CA ALA A 208 -2.89 19.46 23.11
C ALA A 208 -3.43 20.89 22.92
N TYR A 209 -4.74 21.03 23.02
CA TYR A 209 -5.42 22.32 23.00
C TYR A 209 -5.90 22.67 24.40
N ARG A 210 -5.75 23.93 24.79
CA ARG A 210 -6.27 24.50 26.04
C ARG A 210 -7.34 25.54 25.70
N ILE A 211 -8.50 25.37 26.32
CA ILE A 211 -9.67 26.24 26.22
C ILE A 211 -9.89 26.83 27.60
N GLU A 212 -9.79 28.14 27.74
CA GLU A 212 -10.06 28.86 29.00
C GLU A 212 -11.36 29.60 28.88
N LEU A 213 -12.21 29.46 29.89
CA LEU A 213 -13.54 30.08 29.95
C LEU A 213 -13.57 31.13 31.05
N TRP A 214 -14.27 32.22 30.77
CA TRP A 214 -14.70 33.20 31.77
C TRP A 214 -16.22 33.13 31.88
N GLY A 215 -16.73 32.38 32.87
CA GLY A 215 -18.15 32.02 32.92
C GLY A 215 -18.57 31.17 31.72
N ASP A 216 -19.48 31.65 30.93
CA ASP A 216 -19.97 31.00 29.68
C ASP A 216 -19.38 31.66 28.41
N GLU A 217 -18.21 32.28 28.50
CA GLU A 217 -17.52 32.88 27.35
C GLU A 217 -16.12 32.32 27.18
N VAL A 218 -15.71 31.98 25.95
CA VAL A 218 -14.37 31.52 25.61
C VAL A 218 -13.39 32.68 25.69
N GLU A 219 -12.54 32.70 26.74
CA GLU A 219 -11.56 33.75 26.96
C GLU A 219 -10.30 33.54 26.12
N SER A 220 -9.79 32.33 26.09
CA SER A 220 -8.60 32.02 25.29
C SER A 220 -8.61 30.60 24.69
N LEU A 221 -7.94 30.47 23.52
CA LEU A 221 -7.72 29.22 22.82
C LEU A 221 -6.22 29.11 22.52
N ALA A 222 -5.59 28.03 22.98
CA ALA A 222 -4.14 27.85 22.81
C ALA A 222 -3.78 26.40 22.48
N GLN A 223 -2.69 26.22 21.73
CA GLN A 223 -2.00 24.94 21.59
C GLN A 223 -0.92 24.89 22.67
N ILE A 224 -0.83 23.77 23.35
CA ILE A 224 0.09 23.55 24.46
C ILE A 224 0.89 22.28 24.27
N ASP A 225 2.06 22.23 24.86
CA ASP A 225 2.78 20.98 25.09
C ASP A 225 2.01 20.12 26.10
N PRO A 226 1.64 18.87 25.77
CA PRO A 226 0.80 18.06 26.67
C PRO A 226 1.49 17.67 27.98
N LEU A 227 2.83 17.60 27.98
CA LEU A 227 3.63 17.24 29.15
C LEU A 227 3.96 18.45 30.02
N LEU A 228 4.44 19.54 29.40
CA LEU A 228 4.92 20.73 30.13
C LEU A 228 3.83 21.78 30.33
N GLY A 229 2.72 21.72 29.61
CA GLY A 229 1.64 22.69 29.64
C GLY A 229 2.02 24.06 29.08
N GLN A 230 3.18 24.19 28.41
CA GLN A 230 3.65 25.42 27.82
C GLN A 230 2.84 25.79 26.58
N VAL A 231 2.41 27.04 26.47
CA VAL A 231 1.73 27.57 25.29
C VAL A 231 2.73 27.69 24.13
N LYS A 232 2.37 27.04 23.02
CA LYS A 232 3.14 27.11 21.74
C LYS A 232 2.55 28.14 20.80
N GLN A 233 1.22 28.21 20.72
CA GLN A 233 0.49 29.10 19.81
C GLN A 233 -0.88 29.44 20.38
N THR A 234 -1.41 30.60 20.04
CA THR A 234 -2.79 31.03 20.37
C THR A 234 -3.62 31.11 19.10
N TYR A 235 -4.94 30.88 19.25
CA TYR A 235 -5.88 30.84 18.14
C TYR A 235 -7.03 31.83 18.35
N GLN A 236 -7.55 32.40 17.26
CA GLN A 236 -8.84 33.11 17.26
C GLN A 236 -9.99 32.13 17.04
N ARG A 237 -9.73 31.09 16.24
CA ARG A 237 -10.66 30.00 15.95
C ARG A 237 -9.90 28.66 16.07
N LEU A 238 -10.54 27.70 16.71
CA LEU A 238 -9.96 26.38 16.95
C LEU A 238 -10.95 25.29 16.53
N PRO A 239 -10.67 24.56 15.43
CA PRO A 239 -11.40 23.35 15.07
C PRO A 239 -10.87 22.16 15.86
N ILE A 240 -11.76 21.42 16.52
CA ILE A 240 -11.44 20.14 17.14
C ILE A 240 -12.19 19.04 16.38
N TYR A 241 -11.44 18.23 15.65
CA TYR A 241 -11.99 17.13 14.85
C TYR A 241 -12.32 15.92 15.71
N PRO A 242 -13.26 15.07 15.27
CA PRO A 242 -13.60 13.83 15.96
C PRO A 242 -12.40 12.92 16.19
N LYS A 243 -12.48 12.12 17.25
CA LYS A 243 -11.44 11.15 17.64
C LYS A 243 -11.17 10.09 16.56
N THR A 244 -12.16 9.76 15.74
CA THR A 244 -12.08 8.73 14.69
C THR A 244 -12.90 9.18 13.47
N HIS A 245 -12.60 8.60 12.29
CA HIS A 245 -13.38 8.85 11.07
C HIS A 245 -14.83 8.32 11.15
N TYR A 246 -15.09 7.34 12.00
CA TYR A 246 -16.40 6.73 12.18
C TYR A 246 -17.14 7.40 13.34
N VAL A 247 -17.71 8.56 13.07
CA VAL A 247 -18.56 9.29 14.01
C VAL A 247 -19.97 9.42 13.45
N MET A 248 -20.95 9.42 14.32
CA MET A 248 -22.35 9.54 13.96
C MET A 248 -23.15 10.23 15.07
N SER A 249 -24.23 10.93 14.70
CA SER A 249 -25.16 11.49 15.66
C SER A 249 -25.94 10.39 16.40
N GLN A 250 -26.50 10.72 17.56
CA GLN A 250 -27.37 9.79 18.29
C GLN A 250 -28.62 9.39 17.48
N GLU A 251 -29.15 10.31 16.69
CA GLU A 251 -30.28 10.07 15.81
C GLU A 251 -29.93 9.03 14.74
N THR A 252 -28.85 9.25 14.00
CA THR A 252 -28.32 8.29 12.99
C THR A 252 -28.03 6.93 13.60
N LYS A 253 -27.53 6.88 14.85
CA LYS A 253 -27.28 5.63 15.58
C LYS A 253 -28.57 4.83 15.80
N LEU A 254 -29.65 5.48 16.24
CA LEU A 254 -30.92 4.82 16.48
C LEU A 254 -31.54 4.31 15.19
N GLU A 255 -31.56 5.12 14.15
CA GLU A 255 -32.06 4.72 12.81
C GLU A 255 -31.28 3.53 12.24
N ALA A 256 -29.95 3.54 12.38
CA ALA A 256 -29.12 2.43 11.95
C ALA A 256 -29.42 1.14 12.72
N MET A 257 -29.61 1.22 14.03
CA MET A 257 -29.97 0.04 14.85
C MET A 257 -31.31 -0.58 14.43
N ASP A 258 -32.31 0.24 14.11
CA ASP A 258 -33.60 -0.26 13.63
C ASP A 258 -33.49 -0.87 12.23
N SER A 259 -32.67 -0.27 11.34
CA SER A 259 -32.39 -0.80 10.03
C SER A 259 -31.60 -2.13 10.08
N ILE A 260 -30.64 -2.28 11.01
CA ILE A 260 -29.91 -3.55 11.25
C ILE A 260 -30.88 -4.63 11.73
N ARG A 261 -31.82 -4.32 12.64
CA ARG A 261 -32.83 -5.27 13.10
C ARG A 261 -33.74 -5.73 11.95
N ALA A 262 -34.17 -4.82 11.10
CA ALA A 262 -35.00 -5.15 9.95
C ALA A 262 -34.26 -6.09 8.97
N GLU A 263 -32.98 -5.82 8.68
CA GLU A 263 -32.15 -6.69 7.84
C GLU A 263 -31.94 -8.07 8.50
N LEU A 264 -31.71 -8.12 9.80
CA LEU A 264 -31.56 -9.36 10.56
C LEU A 264 -32.80 -10.26 10.43
N GLU A 265 -33.99 -9.72 10.65
CA GLU A 265 -35.22 -10.49 10.57
C GLU A 265 -35.46 -11.03 9.15
N TRP A 266 -35.25 -10.18 8.13
CA TRP A 266 -35.35 -10.57 6.73
C TRP A 266 -34.34 -11.68 6.37
N TRP A 267 -33.08 -11.53 6.71
CA TRP A 267 -32.06 -12.51 6.34
C TRP A 267 -32.16 -13.82 7.14
N ARG A 268 -32.60 -13.73 8.40
CA ARG A 268 -32.91 -14.90 9.23
C ARG A 268 -34.00 -15.76 8.61
N GLU A 269 -35.09 -15.17 8.13
CA GLU A 269 -36.15 -15.88 7.43
C GLU A 269 -35.65 -16.53 6.15
N GLU A 270 -34.78 -15.84 5.41
CA GLU A 270 -34.22 -16.36 4.17
C GLU A 270 -33.32 -17.59 4.42
N LEU A 271 -32.47 -17.55 5.44
CA LEU A 271 -31.65 -18.68 5.86
C LEU A 271 -32.52 -19.86 6.31
N GLN A 272 -33.62 -19.60 7.02
CA GLN A 272 -34.58 -20.67 7.43
C GLN A 272 -35.26 -21.30 6.22
N LYS A 273 -35.69 -20.54 5.21
CA LYS A 273 -36.22 -21.05 3.94
C LYS A 273 -35.23 -21.96 3.21
N GLN A 274 -33.95 -21.66 3.33
CA GLN A 274 -32.86 -22.46 2.76
C GLN A 274 -32.49 -23.69 3.61
N GLY A 275 -33.18 -23.94 4.73
CA GLY A 275 -32.92 -25.06 5.65
C GLY A 275 -31.71 -24.83 6.57
N LYS A 276 -31.14 -23.62 6.62
CA LYS A 276 -29.95 -23.24 7.40
C LYS A 276 -30.36 -22.69 8.78
N SER A 277 -30.96 -23.52 9.62
CA SER A 277 -31.50 -23.11 10.93
C SER A 277 -30.40 -22.77 11.94
N ILE A 278 -29.24 -23.45 11.90
CA ILE A 278 -28.10 -23.19 12.78
C ILE A 278 -27.49 -21.86 12.44
N GLU A 279 -27.29 -21.58 11.16
CA GLU A 279 -26.76 -20.32 10.66
C GLU A 279 -27.69 -19.16 11.02
N ALA A 280 -28.98 -19.33 10.87
CA ALA A 280 -30.01 -18.34 11.25
C ALA A 280 -29.96 -18.02 12.76
N GLN A 281 -29.79 -19.03 13.62
CA GLN A 281 -29.65 -18.85 15.05
C GLN A 281 -28.35 -18.16 15.44
N ARG A 282 -27.23 -18.57 14.86
CA ARG A 282 -25.89 -17.96 15.05
C ARG A 282 -25.94 -16.49 14.72
N LEU A 283 -26.45 -16.14 13.55
CA LEU A 283 -26.57 -14.77 13.08
C LEU A 283 -27.41 -13.93 14.03
N HIS A 284 -28.57 -14.44 14.46
CA HIS A 284 -29.43 -13.72 15.37
C HIS A 284 -28.75 -13.44 16.72
N GLN A 285 -28.13 -14.44 17.33
CA GLN A 285 -27.43 -14.26 18.61
C GLN A 285 -26.30 -13.22 18.50
N ARG A 286 -25.48 -13.30 17.47
CA ARG A 286 -24.38 -12.38 17.27
C ARG A 286 -24.86 -10.95 17.00
N THR A 287 -25.80 -10.77 16.09
CA THR A 287 -26.28 -9.44 15.74
C THR A 287 -27.01 -8.77 16.90
N MET A 288 -27.79 -9.51 17.69
CA MET A 288 -28.44 -8.96 18.89
C MET A 288 -27.43 -8.54 19.94
N PHE A 289 -26.37 -9.32 20.17
CA PHE A 289 -25.27 -8.95 21.05
C PHE A 289 -24.54 -7.68 20.55
N ASP A 290 -24.23 -7.62 19.25
CA ASP A 290 -23.59 -6.44 18.65
C ASP A 290 -24.46 -5.18 18.81
N LEU A 291 -25.79 -5.31 18.63
CA LEU A 291 -26.75 -4.20 18.83
C LEU A 291 -26.81 -3.73 20.29
N GLU A 292 -26.72 -4.65 21.25
CA GLU A 292 -26.68 -4.30 22.67
C GLU A 292 -25.38 -3.53 23.01
N MET A 293 -24.23 -3.99 22.49
CA MET A 293 -22.95 -3.31 22.65
C MET A 293 -22.95 -1.91 22.02
N ILE A 294 -23.50 -1.78 20.82
CA ILE A 294 -23.64 -0.48 20.14
C ILE A 294 -24.53 0.46 20.96
N LYS A 295 -25.62 -0.04 21.54
CA LYS A 295 -26.53 0.75 22.35
C LYS A 295 -25.84 1.27 23.62
N GLU A 296 -25.22 0.39 24.39
CA GLU A 296 -24.72 0.68 25.74
C GLU A 296 -23.35 1.38 25.71
N ILE A 297 -22.44 0.96 24.82
CA ILE A 297 -21.05 1.45 24.76
C ILE A 297 -20.80 2.34 23.54
N GLY A 298 -21.68 2.27 22.52
CA GLY A 298 -21.49 2.97 21.25
C GLY A 298 -20.59 2.23 20.24
N TYR A 299 -20.12 1.04 20.56
CA TYR A 299 -19.18 0.27 19.75
C TYR A 299 -19.44 -1.23 19.93
N CYS A 300 -19.14 -2.02 18.87
CA CYS A 300 -19.06 -3.48 18.95
C CYS A 300 -17.85 -3.98 18.14
N HIS A 301 -17.41 -5.21 18.41
CA HIS A 301 -16.32 -5.82 17.65
C HIS A 301 -16.76 -6.14 16.21
N GLY A 302 -16.10 -5.53 15.22
CA GLY A 302 -16.50 -5.62 13.81
C GLY A 302 -17.63 -4.65 13.41
N ILE A 303 -17.75 -3.51 14.09
CA ILE A 303 -18.75 -2.46 13.82
C ILE A 303 -18.73 -1.99 12.35
N GLU A 304 -17.60 -2.08 11.69
CA GLU A 304 -17.43 -1.76 10.27
C GLU A 304 -18.34 -2.60 9.35
N ASN A 305 -18.74 -3.80 9.76
CA ASN A 305 -19.65 -4.63 8.98
C ASN A 305 -21.08 -4.06 8.90
N TYR A 306 -21.39 -3.09 9.76
CA TYR A 306 -22.66 -2.35 9.77
C TYR A 306 -22.54 -0.96 9.14
N SER A 307 -21.39 -0.63 8.52
CA SER A 307 -21.07 0.72 8.00
C SER A 307 -22.10 1.24 7.00
N ARG A 308 -22.76 0.38 6.22
CA ARG A 308 -23.85 0.75 5.31
C ARG A 308 -25.01 1.41 6.06
N HIS A 309 -25.45 0.81 7.17
CA HIS A 309 -26.55 1.35 7.99
C HIS A 309 -26.19 2.68 8.63
N PHE A 310 -24.96 2.80 9.14
CA PHE A 310 -24.47 4.04 9.76
C PHE A 310 -24.29 5.21 8.78
N SER A 311 -24.06 4.90 7.50
CA SER A 311 -23.95 5.92 6.46
C SER A 311 -25.22 6.16 5.65
N GLY A 312 -26.32 5.41 5.93
CA GLY A 312 -27.57 5.50 5.21
C GLY A 312 -27.51 5.09 3.72
N ARG A 313 -26.46 4.39 3.31
CA ARG A 313 -26.24 3.96 1.92
C ARG A 313 -27.21 2.85 1.52
N LEU A 314 -27.54 2.82 0.23
CA LEU A 314 -28.28 1.73 -0.38
C LEU A 314 -27.39 0.47 -0.54
N PRO A 315 -28.00 -0.73 -0.60
CA PRO A 315 -27.24 -1.96 -0.89
C PRO A 315 -26.45 -1.85 -2.20
N GLY A 316 -25.15 -2.21 -2.16
CA GLY A 316 -24.25 -2.15 -3.30
C GLY A 316 -23.64 -0.77 -3.57
N GLU A 317 -24.10 0.28 -2.91
CA GLU A 317 -23.54 1.62 -3.06
C GLU A 317 -22.09 1.69 -2.53
N ALA A 318 -21.24 2.41 -3.29
CA ALA A 318 -19.84 2.55 -2.97
C ALA A 318 -19.60 3.22 -1.61
N PRO A 319 -18.68 2.72 -0.76
CA PRO A 319 -18.37 3.38 0.50
C PRO A 319 -17.62 4.70 0.26
N PRO A 320 -17.77 5.69 1.14
CA PRO A 320 -16.88 6.84 1.17
C PRO A 320 -15.46 6.39 1.53
N THR A 321 -14.46 6.99 0.89
CA THR A 321 -13.05 6.64 1.00
C THR A 321 -12.20 7.89 1.13
N LEU A 322 -10.88 7.78 1.20
CA LEU A 322 -10.00 8.96 1.18
C LEU A 322 -10.21 9.82 -0.08
N LEU A 323 -10.60 9.20 -1.21
CA LEU A 323 -10.83 9.93 -2.46
C LEU A 323 -11.98 10.94 -2.34
N ASP A 324 -12.97 10.67 -1.49
CA ASP A 324 -14.10 11.55 -1.25
C ASP A 324 -13.74 12.77 -0.37
N TYR A 325 -12.59 12.72 0.34
CA TYR A 325 -12.01 13.85 1.08
C TYR A 325 -11.17 14.76 0.19
N LEU A 326 -10.70 14.25 -0.97
CA LEU A 326 -9.86 15.02 -1.87
C LEU A 326 -10.67 16.10 -2.60
N PRO A 327 -10.13 17.33 -2.73
CA PRO A 327 -10.71 18.33 -3.63
C PRO A 327 -10.79 17.79 -5.07
N HIS A 328 -11.87 18.10 -5.77
CA HIS A 328 -12.14 17.62 -7.13
C HIS A 328 -11.02 17.90 -8.14
N ASP A 329 -10.29 19.00 -7.96
CA ASP A 329 -9.16 19.39 -8.81
C ASP A 329 -7.81 18.78 -8.40
N SER A 330 -7.80 17.81 -7.49
CA SER A 330 -6.59 17.13 -7.06
C SER A 330 -5.94 16.32 -8.19
N ILE A 331 -4.60 16.24 -8.16
CA ILE A 331 -3.83 15.43 -9.11
C ILE A 331 -3.45 14.13 -8.42
N ILE A 332 -3.65 13.00 -9.10
CA ILE A 332 -3.33 11.69 -8.55
C ILE A 332 -2.16 11.09 -9.33
N PHE A 333 -1.12 10.73 -8.61
CA PHE A 333 0.04 10.00 -9.13
C PHE A 333 -0.03 8.54 -8.67
N LEU A 334 0.03 7.60 -9.61
CA LEU A 334 0.16 6.18 -9.31
C LEU A 334 1.61 5.77 -9.50
N ASP A 335 2.36 5.70 -8.39
CA ASP A 335 3.76 5.26 -8.47
C ASP A 335 3.84 3.75 -8.62
N GLU A 336 4.84 3.29 -9.39
CA GLU A 336 4.97 1.90 -9.87
C GLU A 336 3.62 1.36 -10.39
N SER A 337 2.99 2.12 -11.29
CA SER A 337 1.61 1.91 -11.76
C SER A 337 1.36 0.51 -12.30
N HIS A 338 2.37 -0.12 -12.93
CA HIS A 338 2.32 -1.51 -13.40
C HIS A 338 2.05 -2.55 -12.29
N GLN A 339 2.22 -2.17 -11.00
CA GLN A 339 1.85 -2.96 -9.83
C GLN A 339 0.63 -2.39 -9.12
N THR A 340 0.54 -1.06 -9.01
CA THR A 340 -0.54 -0.38 -8.29
C THR A 340 -1.88 -0.58 -8.99
N VAL A 341 -1.94 -0.52 -10.31
CA VAL A 341 -3.19 -0.72 -11.09
C VAL A 341 -3.75 -2.14 -10.93
N PRO A 342 -2.99 -3.23 -11.16
CA PRO A 342 -3.48 -4.59 -10.91
C PRO A 342 -3.94 -4.80 -9.47
N GLN A 343 -3.25 -4.20 -8.49
CA GLN A 343 -3.64 -4.30 -7.08
C GLN A 343 -4.98 -3.62 -6.80
N LEU A 344 -5.22 -2.41 -7.37
CA LEU A 344 -6.50 -1.72 -7.28
C LEU A 344 -7.65 -2.58 -7.86
N HIS A 345 -7.40 -3.31 -8.97
CA HIS A 345 -8.36 -4.25 -9.53
C HIS A 345 -8.63 -5.45 -8.60
N GLY A 346 -7.59 -6.04 -8.03
CA GLY A 346 -7.70 -7.27 -7.25
C GLY A 346 -8.33 -7.11 -5.86
N MET A 347 -8.23 -5.95 -5.23
CA MET A 347 -8.64 -5.74 -3.84
C MET A 347 -10.12 -6.03 -3.58
N TYR A 348 -11.01 -5.61 -4.48
CA TYR A 348 -12.44 -5.83 -4.34
C TYR A 348 -12.81 -7.31 -4.37
N HIS A 349 -12.27 -8.06 -5.32
CA HIS A 349 -12.62 -9.47 -5.52
C HIS A 349 -12.21 -10.35 -4.34
N GLY A 350 -11.03 -10.12 -3.78
CA GLY A 350 -10.55 -10.85 -2.60
C GLY A 350 -11.40 -10.61 -1.34
N ASP A 351 -11.78 -9.36 -1.08
CA ASP A 351 -12.65 -9.02 0.05
C ASP A 351 -14.06 -9.58 -0.13
N ARG A 352 -14.63 -9.46 -1.32
CA ARG A 352 -15.96 -9.92 -1.68
C ARG A 352 -16.11 -11.43 -1.49
N SER A 353 -15.24 -12.23 -2.08
CA SER A 353 -15.25 -13.69 -2.00
C SER A 353 -15.25 -14.20 -0.54
N ARG A 354 -14.37 -13.64 0.29
CA ARG A 354 -14.29 -13.98 1.72
C ARG A 354 -15.59 -13.66 2.47
N LYS A 355 -16.17 -12.49 2.25
CA LYS A 355 -17.39 -12.05 2.95
C LYS A 355 -18.64 -12.77 2.48
N GLU A 356 -18.75 -13.17 1.23
CA GLU A 356 -19.85 -13.99 0.72
C GLU A 356 -19.96 -15.32 1.49
N VAL A 357 -18.83 -15.94 1.80
CA VAL A 357 -18.80 -17.15 2.62
C VAL A 357 -19.31 -16.88 4.04
N LEU A 358 -18.89 -15.78 4.67
CA LEU A 358 -19.36 -15.41 6.01
C LEU A 358 -20.86 -15.14 6.05
N VAL A 359 -21.40 -14.46 5.06
CA VAL A 359 -22.84 -14.17 4.94
C VAL A 359 -23.64 -15.46 4.68
N ALA A 360 -23.18 -16.31 3.76
CA ALA A 360 -23.86 -17.56 3.40
C ALA A 360 -23.96 -18.57 4.57
N HIS A 361 -23.03 -18.47 5.55
CA HIS A 361 -22.98 -19.35 6.72
C HIS A 361 -23.40 -18.66 8.03
N GLY A 362 -24.09 -17.52 7.97
CA GLY A 362 -24.70 -16.86 9.12
C GLY A 362 -23.70 -16.26 10.13
N PHE A 363 -22.51 -15.88 9.69
CA PHE A 363 -21.55 -15.15 10.52
C PHE A 363 -21.73 -13.65 10.41
N ARG A 364 -22.23 -13.15 9.27
CA ARG A 364 -22.47 -11.72 9.02
C ARG A 364 -23.74 -11.48 8.24
N LEU A 365 -24.33 -10.28 8.41
CA LEU A 365 -25.46 -9.81 7.60
C LEU A 365 -25.00 -9.50 6.16
N PRO A 366 -25.92 -9.52 5.17
CA PRO A 366 -25.62 -9.12 3.80
C PRO A 366 -24.99 -7.73 3.68
N SER A 367 -25.35 -6.78 4.56
CA SER A 367 -24.73 -5.44 4.64
C SER A 367 -23.24 -5.45 4.85
N ALA A 368 -22.65 -6.53 5.40
CA ALA A 368 -21.21 -6.66 5.53
C ALA A 368 -20.48 -6.67 4.17
N LEU A 369 -21.17 -7.05 3.09
CA LEU A 369 -20.66 -7.01 1.72
C LEU A 369 -20.44 -5.57 1.22
N ASP A 370 -21.10 -4.58 1.84
CA ASP A 370 -20.99 -3.17 1.47
C ASP A 370 -19.90 -2.42 2.25
N ASN A 371 -19.30 -3.08 3.25
CA ASN A 371 -18.03 -2.64 3.86
C ASN A 371 -16.86 -3.22 3.04
N ARG A 372 -16.51 -2.57 1.96
CA ARG A 372 -15.62 -3.09 0.94
C ARG A 372 -14.69 -2.00 0.39
N PRO A 373 -13.59 -2.35 -0.25
CA PRO A 373 -12.87 -1.39 -1.08
C PRO A 373 -13.72 -0.98 -2.29
N LEU A 374 -13.36 0.12 -2.92
CA LEU A 374 -13.94 0.49 -4.21
C LEU A 374 -13.66 -0.59 -5.25
N THR A 375 -14.60 -0.76 -6.18
CA THR A 375 -14.27 -1.41 -7.45
C THR A 375 -13.34 -0.50 -8.25
N PHE A 376 -12.63 -1.05 -9.22
CA PHE A 376 -11.74 -0.25 -10.03
C PHE A 376 -12.49 0.82 -10.84
N GLU A 377 -13.69 0.50 -11.33
CA GLU A 377 -14.57 1.44 -12.03
C GLU A 377 -15.01 2.59 -11.12
N GLU A 378 -15.38 2.29 -9.88
CA GLU A 378 -15.71 3.32 -8.88
C GLU A 378 -14.52 4.22 -8.56
N PHE A 379 -13.31 3.65 -8.52
CA PHE A 379 -12.07 4.41 -8.39
C PHE A 379 -11.89 5.36 -9.59
N GLU A 380 -12.00 4.85 -10.81
CA GLU A 380 -11.86 5.68 -12.03
C GLU A 380 -12.85 6.84 -12.07
N HIS A 381 -14.10 6.63 -11.63
CA HIS A 381 -15.12 7.69 -11.61
C HIS A 381 -14.87 8.79 -10.57
N ARG A 382 -14.09 8.50 -9.52
CA ARG A 382 -13.77 9.48 -8.47
C ARG A 382 -12.53 10.31 -8.77
N VAL A 383 -11.70 9.86 -9.70
CA VAL A 383 -10.45 10.56 -10.02
C VAL A 383 -10.62 11.42 -11.26
N ASN A 384 -10.07 12.63 -11.20
CA ASN A 384 -10.18 13.59 -12.31
C ASN A 384 -8.99 13.48 -13.25
N GLN A 385 -7.77 13.54 -12.72
CA GLN A 385 -6.53 13.47 -13.51
C GLN A 385 -5.53 12.51 -12.87
N LEU A 386 -5.07 11.55 -13.66
CA LEU A 386 -4.15 10.48 -13.26
C LEU A 386 -2.83 10.58 -14.04
N VAL A 387 -1.74 10.54 -13.30
CA VAL A 387 -0.40 10.39 -13.85
C VAL A 387 0.14 9.03 -13.43
N TYR A 388 0.30 8.13 -14.39
CA TYR A 388 0.90 6.81 -14.17
C TYR A 388 2.41 6.92 -14.24
N VAL A 389 3.10 6.54 -13.17
CA VAL A 389 4.55 6.63 -13.05
C VAL A 389 5.13 5.22 -12.98
N SER A 390 5.91 4.82 -13.98
CA SER A 390 6.49 3.48 -14.03
C SER A 390 7.72 3.42 -14.93
N ALA A 391 8.63 2.50 -14.65
CA ALA A 391 9.71 2.15 -15.59
C ALA A 391 9.25 1.16 -16.68
N THR A 392 8.12 0.50 -16.47
CA THR A 392 7.53 -0.53 -17.33
C THR A 392 6.00 -0.42 -17.32
N PRO A 393 5.41 0.64 -17.89
CA PRO A 393 3.96 0.82 -17.95
C PRO A 393 3.27 -0.42 -18.53
N GLY A 394 2.13 -0.80 -17.96
CA GLY A 394 1.33 -1.93 -18.41
C GLY A 394 0.39 -1.58 -19.58
N PRO A 395 -0.31 -2.58 -20.13
CA PRO A 395 -1.25 -2.37 -21.23
C PRO A 395 -2.40 -1.41 -20.91
N TYR A 396 -2.86 -1.43 -19.66
CA TYR A 396 -3.94 -0.55 -19.19
C TYR A 396 -3.54 0.92 -19.30
N GLU A 397 -2.39 1.31 -18.71
CA GLU A 397 -1.89 2.68 -18.74
C GLU A 397 -1.66 3.18 -20.17
N LEU A 398 -1.07 2.33 -21.01
CA LEU A 398 -0.82 2.65 -22.42
C LEU A 398 -2.13 2.82 -23.21
N THR A 399 -3.15 2.02 -22.92
CA THR A 399 -4.47 2.16 -23.54
C THR A 399 -5.14 3.48 -23.13
N LYS A 400 -5.10 3.82 -21.83
CA LYS A 400 -5.71 5.05 -21.31
C LYS A 400 -5.02 6.32 -21.80
N SER A 401 -3.70 6.30 -21.99
CA SER A 401 -2.94 7.42 -22.59
C SER A 401 -2.92 7.41 -24.13
N SER A 402 -3.72 6.56 -24.77
CA SER A 402 -3.73 6.40 -26.25
C SER A 402 -2.34 6.10 -26.84
N GLY A 403 -1.49 5.39 -26.07
CA GLY A 403 -0.12 5.07 -26.44
C GLY A 403 0.88 6.22 -26.26
N VAL A 404 0.44 7.39 -25.78
CA VAL A 404 1.35 8.51 -25.52
C VAL A 404 2.10 8.28 -24.22
N VAL A 405 3.42 8.35 -24.29
CA VAL A 405 4.33 8.13 -23.14
C VAL A 405 5.34 9.26 -23.06
N ILE A 406 5.43 9.88 -21.90
CA ILE A 406 6.44 10.88 -21.59
C ILE A 406 7.65 10.14 -21.05
N GLU A 407 8.79 10.16 -21.75
CA GLU A 407 9.99 9.43 -21.38
C GLU A 407 10.89 10.24 -20.44
N GLN A 408 11.41 9.59 -19.42
CA GLN A 408 12.43 10.10 -18.52
C GLN A 408 13.50 9.03 -18.30
N ILE A 409 14.39 8.89 -19.29
CA ILE A 409 15.41 7.83 -19.36
C ILE A 409 16.72 8.30 -18.76
N ILE A 410 17.07 9.57 -18.94
CA ILE A 410 18.35 10.14 -18.48
C ILE A 410 18.43 10.18 -16.95
N ARG A 411 19.49 9.56 -16.42
CA ARG A 411 19.86 9.70 -15.00
C ARG A 411 20.81 10.89 -14.85
N PRO A 412 20.47 11.88 -14.03
CA PRO A 412 21.35 13.04 -13.80
C PRO A 412 22.76 12.68 -13.26
N THR A 413 22.89 11.50 -12.62
CA THR A 413 24.16 10.97 -12.10
C THR A 413 25.07 10.40 -13.18
N GLY A 414 24.60 10.30 -14.42
CA GLY A 414 25.33 9.67 -15.52
C GLY A 414 25.34 8.15 -15.50
N LEU A 415 24.73 7.50 -14.50
CA LEU A 415 24.71 6.05 -14.39
C LEU A 415 23.97 5.41 -15.58
N VAL A 416 24.62 4.44 -16.18
CA VAL A 416 24.14 3.74 -17.38
C VAL A 416 23.40 2.47 -16.98
N ASP A 417 22.42 2.03 -17.77
CA ASP A 417 21.79 0.72 -17.56
C ASP A 417 22.86 -0.40 -17.63
N PRO A 418 22.69 -1.50 -16.87
CA PRO A 418 23.66 -2.57 -16.81
C PRO A 418 23.95 -3.18 -18.19
N THR A 419 25.15 -3.68 -18.38
CA THR A 419 25.43 -4.58 -19.49
C THR A 419 24.71 -5.91 -19.25
N VAL A 420 24.09 -6.48 -20.28
CA VAL A 420 23.33 -7.73 -20.16
C VAL A 420 23.95 -8.80 -21.03
N GLU A 421 24.23 -9.96 -20.44
CA GLU A 421 24.78 -11.12 -21.11
C GLU A 421 23.82 -12.31 -20.98
N VAL A 422 23.67 -13.10 -22.06
CA VAL A 422 22.88 -14.32 -22.05
C VAL A 422 23.84 -15.52 -22.07
N ARG A 423 23.68 -16.41 -21.12
CA ARG A 423 24.51 -17.61 -20.96
C ARG A 423 23.66 -18.89 -20.94
N PRO A 424 24.21 -20.06 -21.30
CA PRO A 424 23.44 -21.30 -21.30
C PRO A 424 23.02 -21.75 -19.89
N VAL A 425 21.88 -22.42 -19.78
CA VAL A 425 21.36 -22.95 -18.51
C VAL A 425 22.26 -24.06 -17.96
N LYS A 426 22.84 -24.86 -18.85
CA LYS A 426 23.73 -25.95 -18.44
C LYS A 426 24.97 -25.37 -17.73
N GLY A 427 25.16 -25.75 -16.47
CA GLY A 427 26.27 -25.28 -15.62
C GLY A 427 26.06 -23.86 -15.04
N GLN A 428 24.84 -23.33 -15.10
CA GLN A 428 24.50 -21.97 -14.60
C GLN A 428 24.92 -21.76 -13.13
N VAL A 429 24.85 -22.78 -12.29
CA VAL A 429 25.16 -22.67 -10.85
C VAL A 429 26.67 -22.49 -10.63
N ASP A 430 27.50 -23.26 -11.34
CA ASP A 430 28.97 -23.20 -11.22
C ASP A 430 29.52 -21.95 -11.89
N ASP A 431 28.98 -21.57 -13.06
CA ASP A 431 29.35 -20.35 -13.76
C ASP A 431 29.04 -19.12 -12.90
N LEU A 432 27.83 -19.06 -12.31
CA LEU A 432 27.43 -17.98 -11.40
C LEU A 432 28.32 -17.94 -10.14
N LEU A 433 28.73 -19.08 -9.59
CA LEU A 433 29.67 -19.14 -8.47
C LEU A 433 31.00 -18.45 -8.79
N GLY A 434 31.51 -18.62 -10.01
CA GLY A 434 32.70 -17.93 -10.51
C GLY A 434 32.52 -16.42 -10.56
N GLU A 435 31.36 -15.94 -11.03
CA GLU A 435 31.04 -14.51 -11.07
C GLU A 435 30.80 -13.92 -9.67
N ILE A 436 30.15 -14.66 -8.77
CA ILE A 436 29.98 -14.27 -7.36
C ILE A 436 31.33 -14.02 -6.70
N ARG A 437 32.29 -14.94 -6.83
CA ARG A 437 33.62 -14.81 -6.22
C ARG A 437 34.34 -13.53 -6.67
N LYS A 438 34.29 -13.20 -7.97
CA LYS A 438 34.87 -11.97 -8.50
C LYS A 438 34.25 -10.71 -7.86
N ARG A 439 32.93 -10.71 -7.63
CA ARG A 439 32.21 -9.57 -7.03
C ARG A 439 32.50 -9.45 -5.53
N VAL A 440 32.57 -10.59 -4.84
CA VAL A 440 32.91 -10.64 -3.41
C VAL A 440 34.32 -10.11 -3.16
N GLU A 441 35.30 -10.51 -4.00
CA GLU A 441 36.67 -9.97 -3.94
C GLU A 441 36.72 -8.45 -4.13
N ALA A 442 35.82 -7.90 -4.96
CA ALA A 442 35.65 -6.46 -5.17
C ALA A 442 34.77 -5.78 -4.10
N ASN A 443 34.37 -6.48 -3.04
CA ASN A 443 33.44 -6.01 -2.00
C ASN A 443 32.09 -5.50 -2.53
N GLN A 444 31.59 -6.11 -3.61
CA GLN A 444 30.31 -5.82 -4.26
C GLN A 444 29.25 -6.85 -3.85
N ARG A 445 27.98 -6.55 -4.08
CA ARG A 445 26.85 -7.41 -3.74
C ARG A 445 26.21 -8.01 -5.00
N VAL A 446 25.60 -9.19 -4.83
CA VAL A 446 24.98 -9.95 -5.91
C VAL A 446 23.54 -10.28 -5.56
N LEU A 447 22.63 -10.09 -6.53
CA LEU A 447 21.25 -10.56 -6.46
C LEU A 447 21.07 -11.74 -7.42
N VAL A 448 20.43 -12.80 -6.95
CA VAL A 448 20.12 -13.98 -7.76
C VAL A 448 18.62 -14.25 -7.71
N THR A 449 17.98 -14.35 -8.89
CA THR A 449 16.55 -14.66 -8.96
C THR A 449 16.31 -16.07 -9.47
N THR A 450 15.47 -16.82 -8.75
CA THR A 450 15.03 -18.18 -9.07
C THR A 450 13.55 -18.22 -9.40
N LEU A 451 13.03 -19.35 -9.87
CA LEU A 451 11.62 -19.54 -10.18
C LEU A 451 10.80 -20.08 -9.00
N THR A 452 11.43 -20.83 -8.11
CA THR A 452 10.73 -21.50 -7.00
C THR A 452 11.42 -21.26 -5.67
N LYS A 453 10.63 -21.33 -4.58
CA LYS A 453 11.12 -21.24 -3.20
C LYS A 453 12.21 -22.29 -2.93
N ARG A 454 11.92 -23.54 -3.27
CA ARG A 454 12.85 -24.65 -3.07
C ARG A 454 14.19 -24.42 -3.77
N MET A 455 14.16 -23.93 -5.03
CA MET A 455 15.39 -23.62 -5.75
C MET A 455 16.18 -22.50 -5.08
N ALA A 456 15.50 -21.49 -4.48
CA ALA A 456 16.18 -20.43 -3.76
C ALA A 456 16.85 -20.96 -2.48
N GLU A 457 16.18 -21.84 -1.75
CA GLU A 457 16.69 -22.49 -0.54
C GLU A 457 17.87 -23.39 -0.85
N ASP A 458 17.69 -24.33 -1.79
CA ASP A 458 18.73 -25.29 -2.21
C ASP A 458 20.00 -24.57 -2.73
N LEU A 459 19.81 -23.47 -3.49
CA LEU A 459 20.91 -22.69 -4.04
C LEU A 459 21.66 -21.91 -2.94
N ALA A 460 20.94 -21.33 -1.98
CA ALA A 460 21.55 -20.61 -0.87
C ALA A 460 22.33 -21.55 0.05
N GLU A 461 21.81 -22.75 0.30
CA GLU A 461 22.50 -23.81 1.05
C GLU A 461 23.78 -24.21 0.36
N TYR A 462 23.71 -24.57 -0.93
CA TYR A 462 24.87 -24.93 -1.74
C TYR A 462 25.97 -23.87 -1.73
N TYR A 463 25.61 -22.59 -1.96
CA TYR A 463 26.59 -21.50 -1.94
C TYR A 463 27.19 -21.29 -0.55
N SER A 464 26.44 -21.50 0.51
CA SER A 464 26.94 -21.43 1.88
C SER A 464 27.94 -22.54 2.17
N GLU A 465 27.68 -23.77 1.70
CA GLU A 465 28.59 -24.93 1.84
C GLU A 465 29.94 -24.71 1.13
N VAL A 466 29.93 -23.99 -0.01
CA VAL A 466 31.16 -23.65 -0.75
C VAL A 466 31.82 -22.36 -0.28
N GLY A 467 31.38 -21.81 0.88
CA GLY A 467 32.01 -20.70 1.58
C GLY A 467 31.58 -19.31 1.12
N VAL A 468 30.47 -19.17 0.39
CA VAL A 468 29.88 -17.88 0.04
C VAL A 468 28.91 -17.44 1.13
N ARG A 469 29.05 -16.21 1.63
CA ARG A 469 28.09 -15.62 2.57
C ARG A 469 26.79 -15.27 1.84
N CYS A 470 25.81 -16.18 1.92
CA CYS A 470 24.56 -16.13 1.17
C CYS A 470 23.34 -16.17 2.10
N ARG A 471 22.29 -15.45 1.74
CA ARG A 471 20.95 -15.59 2.35
C ARG A 471 19.89 -15.68 1.27
N TYR A 472 18.74 -16.26 1.59
CA TYR A 472 17.58 -16.31 0.70
C TYR A 472 16.42 -15.49 1.23
N LEU A 473 15.55 -15.04 0.30
CA LEU A 473 14.37 -14.25 0.58
C LEU A 473 13.17 -14.79 -0.20
N HIS A 474 12.07 -15.08 0.50
CA HIS A 474 10.82 -15.53 -0.11
C HIS A 474 9.59 -14.87 0.57
N SER A 475 8.39 -15.19 0.06
CA SER A 475 7.13 -14.57 0.49
C SER A 475 6.75 -14.78 1.97
N GLU A 476 7.25 -15.83 2.61
CA GLU A 476 6.96 -16.18 4.00
C GLU A 476 7.89 -15.50 5.02
N VAL A 477 8.94 -14.82 4.54
CA VAL A 477 9.83 -14.04 5.41
C VAL A 477 9.05 -12.81 5.90
N THR A 478 9.03 -12.57 7.22
CA THR A 478 8.30 -11.43 7.79
C THR A 478 8.86 -10.11 7.27
N THR A 479 8.04 -9.06 7.26
CA THR A 479 8.48 -7.73 6.79
C THR A 479 9.68 -7.23 7.57
N PHE A 480 9.73 -7.50 8.88
CA PHE A 480 10.84 -7.13 9.74
C PHE A 480 12.15 -7.86 9.38
N ASP A 481 12.10 -9.20 9.23
CA ASP A 481 13.26 -9.99 8.84
C ASP A 481 13.77 -9.58 7.45
N ARG A 482 12.87 -9.24 6.55
CA ARG A 482 13.17 -8.77 5.21
C ARG A 482 13.96 -7.46 5.25
N ILE A 483 13.52 -6.45 6.01
CA ILE A 483 14.25 -5.18 6.16
C ILE A 483 15.62 -5.43 6.79
N ARG A 484 15.69 -6.33 7.78
CA ARG A 484 16.93 -6.74 8.40
C ARG A 484 17.88 -7.40 7.40
N ILE A 485 17.40 -8.34 6.58
CA ILE A 485 18.18 -9.02 5.54
C ILE A 485 18.74 -7.99 4.54
N LEU A 486 17.93 -7.05 4.07
CA LEU A 486 18.38 -6.02 3.13
C LEU A 486 19.41 -5.06 3.74
N ARG A 487 19.22 -4.65 4.98
CA ARG A 487 20.18 -3.85 5.72
C ARG A 487 21.51 -4.58 5.88
N ASP A 488 21.46 -5.86 6.27
CA ASP A 488 22.63 -6.70 6.48
C ASP A 488 23.40 -6.93 5.15
N LEU A 489 22.69 -7.08 4.01
CA LEU A 489 23.29 -7.10 2.68
C LEU A 489 24.05 -5.79 2.38
N ARG A 490 23.44 -4.65 2.63
CA ARG A 490 24.07 -3.33 2.43
C ARG A 490 25.29 -3.12 3.33
N ARG A 491 25.24 -3.60 4.57
CA ARG A 491 26.36 -3.57 5.51
C ARG A 491 27.49 -4.53 5.15
N GLY A 492 27.25 -5.49 4.25
CA GLY A 492 28.22 -6.51 3.88
C GLY A 492 28.38 -7.63 4.89
N GLU A 493 27.39 -7.85 5.73
CA GLU A 493 27.36 -9.02 6.61
C GLU A 493 27.23 -10.32 5.81
N PHE A 494 26.65 -10.24 4.62
CA PHE A 494 26.67 -11.26 3.60
C PHE A 494 26.72 -10.63 2.19
N ASP A 495 27.03 -11.42 1.16
CA ASP A 495 27.38 -10.90 -0.17
C ASP A 495 26.32 -11.20 -1.23
N VAL A 496 25.58 -12.30 -1.08
CA VAL A 496 24.65 -12.81 -2.07
C VAL A 496 23.26 -12.93 -1.47
N LEU A 497 22.28 -12.32 -2.15
CA LEU A 497 20.86 -12.50 -1.82
C LEU A 497 20.19 -13.28 -2.94
N VAL A 498 19.63 -14.46 -2.60
CA VAL A 498 18.85 -15.29 -3.51
C VAL A 498 17.36 -15.09 -3.22
N GLY A 499 16.53 -15.01 -4.26
CA GLY A 499 15.08 -14.91 -4.05
C GLY A 499 14.25 -15.17 -5.30
N ILE A 500 12.97 -15.41 -5.11
CA ILE A 500 12.04 -15.66 -6.23
C ILE A 500 11.63 -14.36 -6.90
N ASN A 501 11.12 -13.43 -6.12
CA ASN A 501 10.61 -12.16 -6.60
C ASN A 501 11.22 -11.02 -5.79
N LEU A 502 12.47 -10.69 -6.10
CA LEU A 502 13.18 -9.56 -5.48
C LEU A 502 12.67 -8.20 -6.00
N LEU A 503 11.65 -8.20 -6.87
CA LEU A 503 11.12 -7.00 -7.53
C LEU A 503 10.08 -6.25 -6.72
N ARG A 504 9.33 -6.95 -5.85
CA ARG A 504 8.10 -6.43 -5.21
C ARG A 504 8.31 -5.21 -4.32
N GLU A 505 9.57 -4.82 -4.06
CA GLU A 505 9.80 -3.87 -2.99
C GLU A 505 10.86 -2.86 -3.32
N GLY A 506 10.58 -1.85 -4.02
CA GLY A 506 11.38 -0.62 -4.14
C GLY A 506 12.85 -0.65 -3.64
N LEU A 507 13.53 -1.81 -3.81
CA LEU A 507 14.85 -2.07 -3.25
C LEU A 507 15.87 -1.11 -3.85
N ASP A 508 16.34 -0.20 -3.03
CA ASP A 508 17.41 0.71 -3.36
C ASP A 508 18.75 0.16 -2.81
N LEU A 509 19.43 -0.65 -3.61
CA LEU A 509 20.67 -1.33 -3.25
C LEU A 509 21.82 -0.86 -4.13
N PRO A 510 22.41 0.29 -3.84
CA PRO A 510 23.49 0.84 -4.66
C PRO A 510 24.77 0.00 -4.66
N GLU A 511 24.94 -0.90 -3.70
CA GLU A 511 26.07 -1.80 -3.56
C GLU A 511 26.00 -3.01 -4.50
N VAL A 512 24.84 -3.26 -5.15
CA VAL A 512 24.63 -4.39 -6.06
C VAL A 512 25.22 -4.08 -7.44
N SER A 513 26.24 -4.83 -7.82
CA SER A 513 26.88 -4.75 -9.13
C SER A 513 26.47 -5.85 -10.10
N LEU A 514 26.03 -7.01 -9.59
CA LEU A 514 25.59 -8.15 -10.40
C LEU A 514 24.17 -8.58 -10.07
N VAL A 515 23.39 -8.79 -11.11
CA VAL A 515 22.07 -9.44 -11.06
C VAL A 515 22.11 -10.67 -11.94
N ALA A 516 21.83 -11.83 -11.38
CA ALA A 516 21.73 -13.09 -12.10
C ALA A 516 20.28 -13.59 -12.14
N ILE A 517 19.80 -13.93 -13.32
CA ILE A 517 18.44 -14.43 -13.54
C ILE A 517 18.57 -15.86 -14.06
N LEU A 518 18.31 -16.83 -13.18
CA LEU A 518 18.34 -18.24 -13.54
C LEU A 518 17.07 -18.62 -14.31
N ASP A 519 17.21 -19.57 -15.25
CA ASP A 519 16.10 -20.03 -16.08
C ASP A 519 15.28 -18.87 -16.70
N ALA A 520 15.98 -17.90 -17.29
CA ALA A 520 15.39 -16.71 -17.86
C ALA A 520 14.50 -16.99 -19.09
N ASP A 521 14.65 -18.15 -19.72
CA ASP A 521 13.88 -18.63 -20.87
C ASP A 521 12.57 -19.35 -20.50
N LYS A 522 12.28 -19.52 -19.20
CA LYS A 522 11.01 -20.07 -18.75
C LYS A 522 9.97 -18.96 -18.67
N GLU A 523 9.28 -18.71 -19.82
CA GLU A 523 8.27 -17.66 -19.87
C GLU A 523 7.19 -17.81 -18.79
N GLY A 524 6.76 -16.70 -18.23
CA GLY A 524 5.78 -16.60 -17.16
C GLY A 524 5.83 -15.21 -16.52
N PHE A 525 5.01 -15.00 -15.52
CA PHE A 525 4.91 -13.71 -14.82
C PHE A 525 6.27 -13.19 -14.33
N LEU A 526 7.10 -14.06 -13.73
CA LEU A 526 8.42 -13.71 -13.19
C LEU A 526 9.51 -13.50 -14.26
N ARG A 527 9.24 -13.84 -15.50
CA ARG A 527 10.14 -13.73 -16.66
C ARG A 527 9.52 -12.96 -17.80
N SER A 528 8.41 -12.22 -17.54
CA SER A 528 7.87 -11.25 -18.48
C SER A 528 8.90 -10.15 -18.79
N TRP A 529 8.78 -9.49 -19.93
CA TRP A 529 9.72 -8.42 -20.33
C TRP A 529 9.84 -7.32 -19.27
N GLY A 530 8.72 -6.93 -18.65
CA GLY A 530 8.70 -5.94 -17.56
C GLY A 530 9.44 -6.43 -16.30
N ALA A 531 9.22 -7.70 -15.91
CA ALA A 531 9.91 -8.31 -14.78
C ALA A 531 11.43 -8.40 -15.03
N LEU A 532 11.85 -8.76 -16.24
CA LEU A 532 13.26 -8.80 -16.62
C LEU A 532 13.91 -7.42 -16.55
N ILE A 533 13.28 -6.38 -17.13
CA ILE A 533 13.78 -4.99 -17.07
C ILE A 533 13.89 -4.51 -15.63
N GLN A 534 12.90 -4.76 -14.80
CA GLN A 534 12.89 -4.39 -13.40
C GLN A 534 14.04 -5.05 -12.61
N THR A 535 14.27 -6.34 -12.88
CA THR A 535 15.33 -7.12 -12.23
C THR A 535 16.70 -6.64 -12.68
N ILE A 536 16.93 -6.50 -13.98
CA ILE A 536 18.16 -5.94 -14.56
C ILE A 536 18.44 -4.55 -13.98
N GLY A 537 17.42 -3.72 -13.88
CA GLY A 537 17.51 -2.37 -13.35
C GLY A 537 17.98 -2.26 -11.89
N ARG A 538 17.98 -3.37 -11.12
CA ARG A 538 18.53 -3.37 -9.75
C ARG A 538 20.03 -3.11 -9.72
N ALA A 539 20.79 -3.50 -10.75
CA ALA A 539 22.20 -3.21 -10.88
C ALA A 539 22.47 -1.82 -11.53
N ALA A 540 21.47 -1.06 -11.94
CA ALA A 540 21.64 0.23 -12.62
C ALA A 540 22.12 1.39 -11.72
N ARG A 541 22.39 1.14 -10.43
CA ARG A 541 22.90 2.12 -9.46
C ARG A 541 24.38 1.98 -9.19
N HIS A 542 24.99 0.97 -9.77
CA HIS A 542 26.42 0.71 -9.69
C HIS A 542 27.09 1.00 -11.04
N VAL A 543 28.25 1.65 -11.03
CA VAL A 543 28.99 1.97 -12.28
C VAL A 543 29.33 0.72 -13.07
N GLU A 544 29.70 -0.36 -12.40
CA GLU A 544 30.01 -1.67 -12.99
C GLU A 544 28.78 -2.58 -13.04
N GLY A 545 27.56 -2.01 -13.14
CA GLY A 545 26.32 -2.76 -13.18
C GLY A 545 26.30 -3.79 -14.32
N HIS A 546 26.06 -5.06 -13.98
CA HIS A 546 26.01 -6.18 -14.91
C HIS A 546 24.83 -7.09 -14.62
N ALA A 547 24.23 -7.66 -15.65
CA ALA A 547 23.17 -8.66 -15.53
C ALA A 547 23.46 -9.88 -16.39
N ILE A 548 23.24 -11.07 -15.84
CA ILE A 548 23.39 -12.33 -16.55
C ILE A 548 22.02 -13.03 -16.58
N LEU A 549 21.55 -13.35 -17.78
CA LEU A 549 20.35 -14.13 -18.02
C LEU A 549 20.78 -15.54 -18.44
N TYR A 550 20.48 -16.53 -17.63
CA TYR A 550 20.71 -17.92 -18.00
C TYR A 550 19.49 -18.46 -18.74
N GLY A 551 19.67 -18.79 -20.03
CA GLY A 551 18.60 -19.28 -20.90
C GLY A 551 19.18 -19.94 -22.15
N ASP A 552 18.63 -21.07 -22.55
CA ASP A 552 19.02 -21.80 -23.75
C ASP A 552 18.25 -21.30 -25.00
N VAL A 553 17.07 -20.74 -24.78
CA VAL A 553 16.20 -20.23 -25.83
C VAL A 553 15.97 -18.72 -25.65
N MET A 554 16.20 -17.95 -26.70
CA MET A 554 15.91 -16.51 -26.69
C MET A 554 14.40 -16.26 -26.82
N THR A 555 13.72 -16.02 -25.72
CA THR A 555 12.27 -15.75 -25.71
C THR A 555 11.93 -14.33 -26.19
N ASP A 556 10.66 -14.09 -26.50
CA ASP A 556 10.21 -12.74 -26.89
C ASP A 556 10.37 -11.73 -25.75
N SER A 557 10.11 -12.15 -24.50
CA SER A 557 10.32 -11.33 -23.31
C SER A 557 11.79 -10.95 -23.14
N MET A 558 12.71 -11.89 -23.29
CA MET A 558 14.15 -11.64 -23.23
C MET A 558 14.58 -10.67 -24.35
N ARG A 559 14.13 -10.92 -25.59
CA ARG A 559 14.48 -10.09 -26.75
C ARG A 559 14.05 -8.64 -26.54
N LYS A 560 12.82 -8.42 -26.07
CA LYS A 560 12.29 -7.08 -25.77
C LYS A 560 13.05 -6.41 -24.62
N ALA A 561 13.38 -7.15 -23.56
CA ALA A 561 14.12 -6.62 -22.41
C ALA A 561 15.54 -6.21 -22.80
N LEU A 562 16.24 -7.02 -23.57
CA LEU A 562 17.58 -6.74 -24.09
C LEU A 562 17.58 -5.50 -25.01
N ALA A 563 16.64 -5.45 -25.95
CA ALA A 563 16.51 -4.34 -26.88
C ALA A 563 16.27 -3.00 -26.14
N GLU A 564 15.34 -2.99 -25.19
CA GLU A 564 15.02 -1.78 -24.41
C GLU A 564 16.16 -1.36 -23.48
N THR A 565 16.79 -2.31 -22.78
CA THR A 565 17.97 -1.99 -21.95
C THR A 565 19.12 -1.44 -22.78
N GLY A 566 19.35 -2.02 -23.97
CA GLY A 566 20.34 -1.54 -24.95
C GLY A 566 20.02 -0.12 -25.44
N ARG A 567 18.75 0.15 -25.78
CA ARG A 567 18.27 1.50 -26.19
C ARG A 567 18.54 2.54 -25.08
N ARG A 568 18.09 2.25 -23.85
CA ARG A 568 18.28 3.14 -22.70
C ARG A 568 19.74 3.40 -22.42
N ARG A 569 20.57 2.36 -22.51
CA ARG A 569 22.02 2.47 -22.36
C ARG A 569 22.66 3.39 -23.41
N ALA A 570 22.28 3.24 -24.68
CA ALA A 570 22.80 4.06 -25.77
C ALA A 570 22.42 5.55 -25.59
N VAL A 571 21.16 5.84 -25.21
CA VAL A 571 20.69 7.20 -24.94
C VAL A 571 21.49 7.84 -23.79
N GLN A 572 21.68 7.12 -22.69
CA GLN A 572 22.43 7.63 -21.53
C GLN A 572 23.91 7.88 -21.86
N LEU A 573 24.55 6.99 -22.62
CA LEU A 573 25.95 7.15 -23.03
C LEU A 573 26.13 8.39 -23.92
N ALA A 574 25.25 8.59 -24.90
CA ALA A 574 25.28 9.76 -25.77
C ALA A 574 25.11 11.06 -24.96
N TYR A 575 24.18 11.07 -24.00
CA TYR A 575 23.98 12.22 -23.11
C TYR A 575 25.22 12.50 -22.25
N ASN A 576 25.83 11.45 -21.68
CA ASN A 576 27.04 11.58 -20.88
C ASN A 576 28.22 12.19 -21.71
N GLU A 577 28.37 11.70 -22.94
CA GLU A 577 29.43 12.21 -23.84
C GLU A 577 29.20 13.67 -24.19
N GLN A 578 27.97 14.05 -24.57
CA GLN A 578 27.61 15.43 -24.90
C GLN A 578 27.84 16.39 -23.73
N ASN A 579 27.53 15.94 -22.51
CA ASN A 579 27.57 16.79 -21.32
C ASN A 579 28.85 16.61 -20.47
N HIS A 580 29.80 15.81 -20.93
CA HIS A 580 31.07 15.49 -20.24
C HIS A 580 30.82 14.92 -18.82
N ILE A 581 29.80 14.07 -18.64
CA ILE A 581 29.43 13.49 -17.37
C ILE A 581 30.22 12.19 -17.15
N ILE A 582 30.92 12.10 -16.03
CA ILE A 582 31.53 10.86 -15.57
C ILE A 582 30.57 10.18 -14.60
N PRO A 583 30.09 8.97 -14.92
CA PRO A 583 29.18 8.23 -14.04
C PRO A 583 29.81 7.98 -12.67
N GLN A 584 28.99 8.15 -11.62
CA GLN A 584 29.39 7.87 -10.24
C GLN A 584 28.35 6.99 -9.56
N SER A 585 28.82 5.97 -8.85
CA SER A 585 27.94 5.13 -8.04
C SER A 585 27.24 5.96 -6.96
N ILE A 586 25.98 5.66 -6.72
CA ILE A 586 25.20 6.34 -5.68
C ILE A 586 25.64 5.81 -4.32
N VAL A 587 25.99 6.72 -3.41
CA VAL A 587 26.21 6.38 -1.99
C VAL A 587 25.04 6.93 -1.20
N LYS A 588 24.26 6.04 -0.58
CA LYS A 588 23.16 6.43 0.31
C LYS A 588 23.44 5.98 1.73
N PRO A 589 23.16 6.81 2.75
CA PRO A 589 23.23 6.36 4.14
C PRO A 589 22.27 5.18 4.37
N ILE A 590 22.64 4.29 5.26
CA ILE A 590 21.78 3.18 5.67
C ILE A 590 20.83 3.74 6.74
N ASP A 591 19.65 4.13 6.32
CA ASP A 591 18.67 4.75 7.21
C ASP A 591 17.94 3.71 8.04
N MET A 592 17.84 3.95 9.35
CA MET A 592 17.14 3.10 10.32
C MET A 592 15.68 3.52 10.54
N SER A 593 15.27 4.70 10.09
CA SER A 593 13.91 5.23 10.30
C SER A 593 12.82 4.45 9.56
N LEU A 594 13.16 3.79 8.45
CA LEU A 594 12.25 2.91 7.72
C LEU A 594 11.85 1.65 8.50
N VAL A 595 12.65 1.24 9.49
CA VAL A 595 12.38 0.05 10.30
C VAL A 595 11.14 0.29 11.19
N ALA A 596 11.02 1.45 11.80
CA ALA A 596 9.92 1.78 12.70
C ALA A 596 8.56 1.93 11.98
N VAL A 597 8.56 2.31 10.71
CA VAL A 597 7.32 2.51 9.92
C VAL A 597 6.88 1.22 9.21
N ALA A 598 7.81 0.30 8.98
CA ALA A 598 7.53 -0.97 8.27
C ALA A 598 7.09 -2.10 9.21
N GLU A 599 7.10 -1.89 10.52
CA GLU A 599 6.75 -2.90 11.53
C GLU A 599 5.30 -3.40 11.46
N GLY A 600 4.48 -2.91 10.55
CA GLY A 600 3.06 -3.21 10.51
C GLY A 600 2.42 -3.43 9.15
N ASP A 601 2.98 -4.20 8.23
CA ASP A 601 2.28 -4.48 6.96
C ASP A 601 1.88 -5.96 6.80
N TYR A 602 0.65 -6.28 7.20
CA TYR A 602 -0.01 -7.55 6.86
C TYR A 602 -1.40 -7.35 6.27
N VAL A 603 -1.46 -6.68 5.13
CA VAL A 603 -2.46 -7.00 4.12
C VAL A 603 -1.70 -7.49 2.89
N THR A 604 -0.98 -8.58 3.06
CA THR A 604 -0.77 -9.49 1.94
C THR A 604 -2.07 -10.24 1.80
N VAL A 605 -2.97 -9.73 0.98
CA VAL A 605 -3.83 -10.64 0.23
C VAL A 605 -2.82 -11.52 -0.51
N PRO A 606 -2.75 -12.83 -0.24
CA PRO A 606 -2.06 -13.69 -1.16
C PRO A 606 -2.77 -13.45 -2.48
N LEU A 607 -2.11 -12.84 -3.43
CA LEU A 607 -2.39 -13.02 -4.84
C LEU A 607 -1.96 -14.47 -5.14
N GLU A 608 -2.57 -15.45 -4.52
CA GLU A 608 -2.87 -16.71 -5.15
C GLU A 608 -3.97 -16.36 -6.15
N SER A 609 -3.52 -15.68 -7.19
CA SER A 609 -4.32 -15.45 -8.36
C SER A 609 -4.51 -16.83 -9.00
N ASP A 610 -5.73 -17.25 -9.12
CA ASP A 610 -6.13 -18.17 -10.17
C ASP A 610 -5.70 -17.66 -11.57
N ASP A 611 -5.17 -16.44 -11.66
CA ASP A 611 -4.54 -15.82 -12.83
C ASP A 611 -3.32 -16.59 -13.37
N GLU A 612 -2.61 -17.39 -12.57
CA GLU A 612 -1.60 -18.33 -13.10
C GLU A 612 -2.24 -19.39 -14.01
N VAL A 613 -3.53 -19.64 -13.85
CA VAL A 613 -4.24 -20.69 -14.58
C VAL A 613 -4.93 -20.16 -15.84
N GLU A 614 -5.38 -18.92 -15.85
CA GLU A 614 -6.01 -18.30 -17.03
C GLU A 614 -5.00 -18.01 -18.16
N THR A 615 -3.71 -17.85 -17.83
CA THR A 615 -2.65 -17.60 -18.82
C THR A 615 -2.00 -18.88 -19.37
N LEU A 616 -2.29 -20.05 -18.80
CA LEU A 616 -1.73 -21.32 -19.29
C LEU A 616 -2.46 -21.84 -20.53
N THR A 617 -1.69 -22.32 -21.50
CA THR A 617 -2.26 -23.07 -22.62
C THR A 617 -2.92 -24.38 -22.11
N PRO A 618 -3.89 -24.98 -22.84
CA PRO A 618 -4.54 -26.21 -22.42
C PRO A 618 -3.55 -27.36 -22.11
N GLU A 619 -2.45 -27.44 -22.86
CA GLU A 619 -1.38 -28.45 -22.63
C GLU A 619 -0.56 -28.15 -21.37
N GLN A 620 -0.23 -26.89 -21.12
CA GLN A 620 0.47 -26.46 -19.91
C GLN A 620 -0.40 -26.66 -18.66
N ARG A 621 -1.71 -26.41 -18.78
CA ARG A 621 -2.69 -26.62 -17.71
C ARG A 621 -2.81 -28.10 -17.34
N LEU A 622 -2.86 -29.01 -18.32
CA LEU A 622 -2.85 -30.46 -18.09
C LEU A 622 -1.58 -30.93 -17.41
N LYS A 623 -0.43 -30.40 -17.81
CA LYS A 623 0.87 -30.73 -17.19
C LYS A 623 0.93 -30.26 -15.75
N PHE A 624 0.47 -29.04 -15.48
CA PHE A 624 0.40 -28.46 -14.12
C PHE A 624 -0.56 -29.24 -13.21
N ILE A 625 -1.70 -29.68 -13.71
CA ILE A 625 -2.63 -30.57 -12.98
C ILE A 625 -1.92 -31.89 -12.63
N GLY A 626 -1.14 -32.46 -13.56
CA GLY A 626 -0.36 -33.68 -13.32
C GLY A 626 0.71 -33.52 -12.22
N GLU A 627 1.39 -32.39 -12.19
CA GLU A 627 2.38 -32.04 -11.17
C GLU A 627 1.74 -31.84 -9.79
N LEU A 628 0.58 -31.21 -9.73
CA LEU A 628 -0.21 -31.06 -8.50
C LEU A 628 -0.75 -32.41 -7.98
N GLU A 629 -1.18 -33.32 -8.86
CA GLU A 629 -1.62 -34.67 -8.49
C GLU A 629 -0.45 -35.50 -7.92
N GLU A 630 0.74 -35.39 -8.50
CA GLU A 630 1.91 -36.08 -7.99
C GLU A 630 2.35 -35.52 -6.62
N SER A 631 2.33 -34.20 -6.47
CA SER A 631 2.61 -33.53 -5.19
C SER A 631 1.57 -33.92 -4.11
N MET A 632 0.30 -34.03 -4.47
CA MET A 632 -0.77 -34.51 -3.59
C MET A 632 -0.49 -35.95 -3.11
N ARG A 633 -0.10 -36.85 -4.03
CA ARG A 633 0.23 -38.25 -3.68
C ARG A 633 1.48 -38.33 -2.79
N GLN A 634 2.47 -37.48 -3.02
CA GLN A 634 3.67 -37.41 -2.19
C GLN A 634 3.35 -36.89 -0.79
N ALA A 635 2.51 -35.83 -0.66
CA ALA A 635 2.04 -35.35 0.63
C ALA A 635 1.25 -36.40 1.40
N ALA A 636 0.36 -37.13 0.72
CA ALA A 636 -0.38 -38.23 1.32
C ALA A 636 0.54 -39.38 1.83
N ARG A 637 1.57 -39.73 1.08
CA ARG A 637 2.57 -40.74 1.49
C ARG A 637 3.41 -40.29 2.70
N LYS A 638 3.60 -38.98 2.88
CA LYS A 638 4.30 -38.39 4.03
C LYS A 638 3.43 -38.12 5.23
N PHE A 639 2.13 -38.53 5.18
CA PHE A 639 1.11 -38.28 6.19
C PHE A 639 0.78 -36.79 6.42
N GLU A 640 1.11 -35.92 5.45
CA GLU A 640 0.76 -34.50 5.42
C GLU A 640 -0.67 -34.32 4.88
N PHE A 641 -1.67 -34.81 5.62
CA PHE A 641 -3.05 -34.95 5.13
C PHE A 641 -3.73 -33.61 4.81
N GLU A 642 -3.42 -32.53 5.55
CA GLU A 642 -3.95 -31.20 5.27
C GLU A 642 -3.45 -30.66 3.93
N LYS A 643 -2.14 -30.81 3.67
CA LYS A 643 -1.52 -30.41 2.41
C LYS A 643 -2.03 -31.24 1.23
N ALA A 644 -2.22 -32.54 1.43
CA ALA A 644 -2.80 -33.42 0.43
C ALA A 644 -4.25 -33.02 0.10
N ALA A 645 -5.03 -32.61 1.10
CA ALA A 645 -6.41 -32.13 0.92
C ALA A 645 -6.46 -30.81 0.15
N GLN A 646 -5.61 -29.84 0.48
CA GLN A 646 -5.49 -28.56 -0.24
C GLN A 646 -5.12 -28.77 -1.71
N LEU A 647 -4.13 -29.61 -1.99
CA LEU A 647 -3.72 -29.95 -3.35
C LEU A 647 -4.82 -30.68 -4.14
N ARG A 648 -5.60 -31.57 -3.49
CA ARG A 648 -6.75 -32.24 -4.09
C ARG A 648 -7.83 -31.24 -4.51
N ASP A 649 -8.15 -30.31 -3.64
CA ASP A 649 -9.22 -29.32 -3.89
C ASP A 649 -8.81 -28.34 -4.99
N ARG A 650 -7.50 -27.97 -5.06
CA ARG A 650 -6.92 -27.19 -6.15
C ARG A 650 -6.97 -27.94 -7.49
N VAL A 651 -6.63 -29.23 -7.53
CA VAL A 651 -6.75 -30.10 -8.71
C VAL A 651 -8.21 -30.20 -9.17
N LYS A 652 -9.16 -30.31 -8.24
CA LYS A 652 -10.61 -30.34 -8.55
C LYS A 652 -11.08 -29.03 -9.20
N ALA A 653 -10.69 -27.89 -8.64
CA ALA A 653 -11.03 -26.56 -9.19
C ALA A 653 -10.48 -26.39 -10.60
N LEU A 654 -9.21 -26.75 -10.84
CA LEU A 654 -8.58 -26.67 -12.13
C LEU A 654 -9.20 -27.58 -13.19
N LYS A 655 -9.61 -28.79 -12.81
CA LYS A 655 -10.33 -29.70 -13.70
C LYS A 655 -11.73 -29.20 -14.05
N ALA A 656 -12.42 -28.57 -13.13
CA ALA A 656 -13.76 -27.98 -13.39
C ALA A 656 -13.68 -26.83 -14.42
N VAL A 657 -12.66 -26.00 -14.37
CA VAL A 657 -12.40 -24.93 -15.34
C VAL A 657 -11.90 -25.47 -16.70
N ALA A 658 -11.29 -26.65 -16.73
CA ALA A 658 -10.83 -27.27 -17.98
C ALA A 658 -11.96 -27.98 -18.77
N VAL A 659 -13.11 -28.21 -18.16
CA VAL A 659 -14.28 -28.88 -18.76
C VAL A 659 -15.35 -27.88 -19.20
N ALA A 660 -15.28 -26.63 -18.75
CA ALA A 660 -16.12 -25.52 -19.22
C ALA A 660 -15.48 -24.76 -20.36
#